data_929d6d2bdf3a97b55094d83b847c048d
#
_entry.id   929d6d2bdf3a97b55094d83b847c048d
#
_cell.length_a   1.000
_cell.length_b   1.000
_cell.length_c   1.000
_cell.angle_alpha   90.00
_cell.angle_beta   90.00
_cell.angle_gamma   90.00
#
_symmetry.space_group_name_H-M   'P 1'
#
loop_
_entity.id
_entity.type
_entity.pdbx_description
1 polymer ?
#
loop_
_entity_poly.entity_id
_entity_poly.type
_entity_poly.pdbx_seq_one_letter_code
_entity_poly.pdbx_strand_id
1 'polypeptide(L)'
;MQNTILSRILQHAPTNRPVARNTLGMELSMTGFLAGAAVWRSTAQHLRLPNAVLYAEDAAELLPALFGCWAAGVHVILPGDALPGTLERLSAAGLTAKNTMLGLDAAAMDESCSWSIMTPECRFSDFNRLPPCADLPLLDDKAELLSLLTSGSTGEPKLIRKRLEQCFYEPEAIHAGVIERTGQSPAAWGEFEVLGTVSAQHIYGLLFRLMWPLMEERGIAVGPRLHYPESLEAALENCAVRGRKAVVISSPAHLKRFGDESLFTPSLGTAAAVFSSTGPLDDAGAINAKCAFGHFPFEVLGSTETGGIAWRQRSFTDNEKSAVAASAWKTVEGIQAAVKVDSRYLPTGEGLIALSGRHLDHEGWIDGADRIALQDGLFSLLGRADRIVKIEGKRVALPEVEKLLLETGLVSNSKVFLETIRAESQRDALHAAVVLTPAGRELLFTKGKAALLEPLKTHLKRSLPAVALPRRWRFVDQLPADPQGKVTVACLRTLFDQRRPEWLIETDTAENGKRVLTLRFEASLQLAWVRGHFPDMPILPGVAQLLLVETAAREFTQVPPDAAPAQVKTLKFRAVIRPGAKLRLRLTLPASIPTMSDQDGSWKLGFEWRLINELPGAEDELQTSGTIEWHRAQDEPAA
;
A
#
# COMPACT_ATOMS: atom_id res chain seq x y z
N MET A 1 30.33 20.68 20.72
CA MET A 1 29.27 19.69 20.56
C MET A 1 28.46 20.14 19.35
N GLN A 2 28.41 19.34 18.27
CA GLN A 2 27.62 19.68 17.09
C GLN A 2 26.15 19.67 17.52
N ASN A 3 25.44 20.79 17.32
CA ASN A 3 24.00 20.91 17.53
C ASN A 3 23.28 20.06 16.42
N THR A 4 23.07 18.80 16.70
CA THR A 4 22.32 17.94 15.80
C THR A 4 20.82 18.29 15.85
N ILE A 5 20.06 17.98 14.79
CA ILE A 5 18.61 18.23 14.76
C ILE A 5 17.94 17.54 15.93
N LEU A 6 18.36 16.32 16.22
CA LEU A 6 17.84 15.51 17.32
C LEU A 6 18.12 16.15 18.68
N SER A 7 19.34 16.67 18.88
CA SER A 7 19.69 17.44 20.09
C SER A 7 18.83 18.70 20.24
N ARG A 8 18.54 19.40 19.12
CA ARG A 8 17.66 20.58 19.12
C ARG A 8 16.22 20.20 19.49
N ILE A 9 15.68 19.13 18.98
CA ILE A 9 14.34 18.66 19.36
C ILE A 9 14.26 18.38 20.87
N LEU A 10 15.26 17.71 21.42
CA LEU A 10 15.26 17.28 22.83
C LEU A 10 15.60 18.41 23.80
N GLN A 11 16.41 19.41 23.40
CA GLN A 11 16.94 20.45 24.29
C GLN A 11 16.19 21.78 24.26
N HIS A 12 15.51 22.12 23.15
CA HIS A 12 14.95 23.47 22.93
C HIS A 12 13.45 23.53 22.73
N ALA A 13 12.75 22.42 22.88
CA ALA A 13 11.31 22.38 22.62
C ALA A 13 10.51 23.08 23.74
N PRO A 14 9.55 23.96 23.41
CA PRO A 14 8.60 24.48 24.37
C PRO A 14 7.86 23.34 25.07
N THR A 15 7.77 23.39 26.38
CA THR A 15 7.27 22.27 27.20
C THR A 15 5.81 21.89 26.94
N ASN A 16 4.97 22.83 26.57
CA ASN A 16 3.52 22.61 26.42
C ASN A 16 3.03 22.52 24.95
N ARG A 17 3.91 22.58 23.95
CA ARG A 17 3.42 22.45 22.57
C ARG A 17 2.89 21.03 22.32
N PRO A 18 1.74 20.88 21.63
CA PRO A 18 1.32 19.56 21.18
C PRO A 18 2.27 19.02 20.10
N VAL A 19 2.63 17.75 20.18
CA VAL A 19 3.50 17.07 19.19
C VAL A 19 2.82 15.91 18.50
N ALA A 20 1.83 15.31 19.16
CA ALA A 20 1.07 14.22 18.59
C ALA A 20 -0.38 14.21 19.10
N ARG A 21 -1.28 13.58 18.35
CA ARG A 21 -2.67 13.33 18.73
C ARG A 21 -3.06 11.92 18.33
N ASN A 22 -3.54 11.14 19.29
CA ASN A 22 -3.90 9.75 19.07
C ASN A 22 -5.32 9.58 18.48
N THR A 23 -5.71 8.33 18.21
CA THR A 23 -7.03 7.96 17.67
C THR A 23 -8.20 8.40 18.56
N LEU A 24 -7.99 8.47 19.88
CA LEU A 24 -9.00 8.95 20.84
C LEU A 24 -9.09 10.49 20.91
N GLY A 25 -8.32 11.20 20.09
CA GLY A 25 -8.28 12.66 20.07
C GLY A 25 -7.43 13.29 21.18
N MET A 26 -6.73 12.49 21.99
CA MET A 26 -5.87 12.99 23.07
C MET A 26 -4.58 13.56 22.50
N GLU A 27 -4.25 14.79 22.86
CA GLU A 27 -3.00 15.45 22.47
C GLU A 27 -1.88 15.11 23.45
N LEU A 28 -0.71 14.82 22.92
CA LEU A 28 0.53 14.64 23.66
C LEU A 28 1.37 15.90 23.54
N SER A 29 1.69 16.50 24.68
CA SER A 29 2.62 17.63 24.72
C SER A 29 4.08 17.16 24.52
N MET A 30 4.99 18.09 24.22
CA MET A 30 6.42 17.78 24.17
C MET A 30 6.93 17.22 25.51
N THR A 31 6.49 17.77 26.63
CA THR A 31 6.83 17.24 27.96
C THR A 31 6.32 15.81 28.14
N GLY A 32 5.06 15.55 27.76
CA GLY A 32 4.48 14.20 27.81
C GLY A 32 5.20 13.23 26.89
N PHE A 33 5.60 13.67 25.69
CA PHE A 33 6.38 12.85 24.76
C PHE A 33 7.72 12.43 25.38
N LEU A 34 8.47 13.37 25.97
CA LEU A 34 9.75 13.06 26.61
C LEU A 34 9.57 12.14 27.82
N ALA A 35 8.53 12.36 28.63
CA ALA A 35 8.20 11.48 29.75
C ALA A 35 7.82 10.07 29.28
N GLY A 36 6.99 9.95 28.22
CA GLY A 36 6.66 8.68 27.59
C GLY A 36 7.88 7.95 27.04
N ALA A 37 8.80 8.68 26.39
CA ALA A 37 10.05 8.11 25.90
C ALA A 37 10.93 7.58 27.05
N ALA A 38 10.95 8.25 28.21
CA ALA A 38 11.66 7.77 29.40
C ALA A 38 11.05 6.48 29.95
N VAL A 39 9.72 6.35 29.96
CA VAL A 39 9.01 5.12 30.36
C VAL A 39 9.39 3.97 29.44
N TRP A 40 9.32 4.19 28.12
CA TRP A 40 9.72 3.17 27.14
C TRP A 40 11.19 2.78 27.23
N ARG A 41 12.07 3.75 27.51
CA ARG A 41 13.49 3.49 27.77
C ARG A 41 13.69 2.57 28.97
N SER A 42 13.02 2.85 30.10
CA SER A 42 13.09 2.01 31.29
C SER A 42 12.63 0.59 31.00
N THR A 43 11.49 0.43 30.30
CA THR A 43 10.95 -0.86 29.90
C THR A 43 11.93 -1.65 29.02
N ALA A 44 12.52 -1.01 28.02
CA ALA A 44 13.49 -1.63 27.13
C ALA A 44 14.76 -2.08 27.87
N GLN A 45 15.27 -1.25 28.78
CA GLN A 45 16.43 -1.55 29.60
C GLN A 45 16.18 -2.72 30.58
N HIS A 46 14.95 -2.86 31.08
CA HIS A 46 14.58 -3.97 31.97
C HIS A 46 14.67 -5.33 31.26
N LEU A 47 14.20 -5.41 30.02
CA LEU A 47 14.20 -6.65 29.23
C LEU A 47 15.58 -7.04 28.70
N ARG A 48 16.51 -6.12 28.59
CA ARG A 48 17.93 -6.33 28.20
C ARG A 48 18.13 -7.07 26.87
N LEU A 49 17.21 -6.92 25.92
CA LEU A 49 17.35 -7.47 24.58
C LEU A 49 17.83 -6.40 23.59
N PRO A 50 18.68 -6.76 22.61
CA PRO A 50 19.28 -5.77 21.71
C PRO A 50 18.34 -5.20 20.67
N ASN A 51 17.23 -5.90 20.36
CA ASN A 51 16.31 -5.51 19.31
C ASN A 51 14.88 -5.37 19.84
N ALA A 52 14.12 -4.45 19.26
CA ALA A 52 12.69 -4.28 19.48
C ALA A 52 11.94 -4.19 18.16
N VAL A 53 10.94 -5.02 17.95
CA VAL A 53 9.97 -4.88 16.87
C VAL A 53 8.82 -4.02 17.38
N LEU A 54 8.60 -2.88 16.73
CA LEU A 54 7.51 -1.97 17.08
C LEU A 54 6.53 -1.86 15.91
N TYR A 55 5.27 -2.11 16.18
CA TYR A 55 4.18 -1.84 15.25
C TYR A 55 3.05 -1.13 16.00
N ALA A 56 2.47 -0.09 15.39
CA ALA A 56 1.31 0.61 15.93
C ALA A 56 0.37 1.04 14.81
N GLU A 57 -0.89 0.70 14.92
CA GLU A 57 -1.96 1.27 14.08
C GLU A 57 -2.12 2.76 14.36
N ASP A 58 -1.98 3.16 15.61
CA ASP A 58 -1.92 4.56 16.02
C ASP A 58 -0.46 5.07 15.99
N ALA A 59 -0.14 5.82 14.94
CA ALA A 59 1.22 6.34 14.74
C ALA A 59 1.69 7.27 15.86
N ALA A 60 0.79 7.92 16.60
CA ALA A 60 1.15 8.79 17.72
C ALA A 60 1.78 7.99 18.87
N GLU A 61 1.34 6.75 19.09
CA GLU A 61 1.90 5.87 20.13
C GLU A 61 3.29 5.35 19.77
N LEU A 62 3.58 5.24 18.48
CA LEU A 62 4.90 4.82 18.00
C LEU A 62 6.01 5.84 18.36
N LEU A 63 5.67 7.12 18.42
CA LEU A 63 6.66 8.18 18.59
C LEU A 63 7.45 8.09 19.92
N PRO A 64 6.81 8.02 21.12
CA PRO A 64 7.55 7.86 22.38
C PRO A 64 8.26 6.50 22.49
N ALA A 65 7.70 5.44 21.89
CA ALA A 65 8.31 4.11 21.89
C ALA A 65 9.62 4.07 21.08
N LEU A 66 9.65 4.69 19.90
CA LEU A 66 10.85 4.82 19.06
C LEU A 66 11.98 5.52 19.84
N PHE A 67 11.70 6.70 20.36
CA PHE A 67 12.70 7.50 21.06
C PHE A 67 13.16 6.85 22.36
N GLY A 68 12.26 6.17 23.08
CA GLY A 68 12.60 5.42 24.28
C GLY A 68 13.54 4.23 24.00
N CYS A 69 13.26 3.45 22.96
CA CYS A 69 14.13 2.36 22.52
C CYS A 69 15.50 2.87 22.08
N TRP A 70 15.55 3.92 21.25
CA TRP A 70 16.82 4.53 20.83
C TRP A 70 17.63 5.07 22.01
N ALA A 71 16.96 5.71 22.98
CA ALA A 71 17.60 6.20 24.21
C ALA A 71 18.08 5.07 25.13
N ALA A 72 17.55 3.85 24.96
CA ALA A 72 18.06 2.64 25.62
C ALA A 72 19.19 1.95 24.84
N GLY A 73 19.57 2.45 23.65
CA GLY A 73 20.52 1.81 22.75
C GLY A 73 19.97 0.56 22.06
N VAL A 74 18.65 0.41 22.00
CA VAL A 74 17.97 -0.73 21.41
C VAL A 74 17.70 -0.47 19.94
N HIS A 75 18.05 -1.44 19.08
CA HIS A 75 17.80 -1.39 17.65
C HIS A 75 16.32 -1.66 17.36
N VAL A 76 15.64 -0.68 16.77
CA VAL A 76 14.21 -0.78 16.43
C VAL A 76 14.01 -1.34 15.03
N ILE A 77 13.13 -2.30 14.90
CA ILE A 77 12.69 -2.86 13.64
C ILE A 77 11.22 -2.50 13.43
N LEU A 78 10.93 -1.85 12.29
CA LEU A 78 9.56 -1.56 11.87
C LEU A 78 9.13 -2.58 10.81
N PRO A 79 8.17 -3.47 11.13
CA PRO A 79 7.58 -4.37 10.15
C PRO A 79 6.56 -3.60 9.29
N GLY A 80 6.35 -4.04 8.05
CA GLY A 80 5.36 -3.40 7.17
C GLY A 80 3.91 -3.63 7.58
N ASP A 81 3.66 -4.67 8.36
CA ASP A 81 2.35 -5.12 8.85
C ASP A 81 2.52 -5.94 10.14
N ALA A 82 1.38 -6.27 10.79
CA ALA A 82 1.30 -7.15 11.95
C ALA A 82 0.54 -8.46 11.64
N LEU A 83 0.66 -8.98 10.43
CA LEU A 83 0.04 -10.23 10.03
C LEU A 83 0.72 -11.44 10.69
N PRO A 84 0.03 -12.58 10.89
CA PRO A 84 0.61 -13.77 11.52
C PRO A 84 1.92 -14.25 10.88
N GLY A 85 2.04 -14.19 9.54
CA GLY A 85 3.28 -14.54 8.82
C GLY A 85 4.44 -13.54 8.98
N THR A 86 4.24 -12.43 9.70
CA THR A 86 5.29 -11.43 9.90
C THR A 86 6.39 -11.93 10.83
N LEU A 87 6.05 -12.69 11.87
CA LEU A 87 7.05 -13.31 12.76
C LEU A 87 7.95 -14.31 12.01
N GLU A 88 7.42 -15.05 11.06
CA GLU A 88 8.20 -15.95 10.20
C GLU A 88 9.21 -15.16 9.35
N ARG A 89 8.77 -14.04 8.77
CA ARG A 89 9.65 -13.14 7.98
C ARG A 89 10.73 -12.50 8.86
N LEU A 90 10.41 -12.11 10.08
CA LEU A 90 11.37 -11.59 11.06
C LEU A 90 12.37 -12.68 11.46
N SER A 91 11.90 -13.90 11.69
CA SER A 91 12.76 -15.04 12.01
C SER A 91 13.71 -15.39 10.86
N ALA A 92 13.23 -15.37 9.62
CA ALA A 92 14.07 -15.54 8.43
C ALA A 92 15.13 -14.43 8.30
N ALA A 93 14.86 -13.24 8.81
CA ALA A 93 15.82 -12.13 8.90
C ALA A 93 16.75 -12.19 10.13
N GLY A 94 16.72 -13.28 10.91
CA GLY A 94 17.61 -13.51 12.06
C GLY A 94 17.11 -12.94 13.40
N LEU A 95 15.86 -12.45 13.46
CA LEU A 95 15.24 -11.94 14.67
C LEU A 95 14.46 -13.05 15.37
N THR A 96 14.73 -13.29 16.64
CA THR A 96 14.16 -14.41 17.40
C THR A 96 13.77 -13.96 18.81
N ALA A 97 12.95 -14.74 19.50
CA ALA A 97 12.58 -14.48 20.89
C ALA A 97 13.77 -14.35 21.86
N LYS A 98 14.96 -14.86 21.49
CA LYS A 98 16.19 -14.76 22.29
C LYS A 98 16.91 -13.42 22.18
N ASN A 99 16.69 -12.68 21.08
CA ASN A 99 17.40 -11.43 20.80
C ASN A 99 16.49 -10.24 20.50
N THR A 100 15.16 -10.43 20.56
CA THR A 100 14.20 -9.43 20.12
C THR A 100 12.98 -9.44 21.03
N MET A 101 12.48 -8.26 21.36
CA MET A 101 11.23 -8.03 22.08
C MET A 101 10.17 -7.42 21.16
N LEU A 102 8.91 -7.63 21.45
CA LEU A 102 7.78 -7.08 20.73
C LEU A 102 7.15 -5.95 21.53
N GLY A 103 6.79 -4.85 20.89
CA GLY A 103 6.16 -3.71 21.55
C GLY A 103 4.98 -3.15 20.77
N LEU A 104 4.06 -2.50 21.48
CA LEU A 104 2.80 -1.98 20.94
C LEU A 104 1.97 -3.12 20.33
N ASP A 105 1.31 -2.88 19.20
CA ASP A 105 0.47 -3.87 18.51
C ASP A 105 1.27 -5.07 17.96
N ALA A 106 2.62 -4.96 17.86
CA ALA A 106 3.46 -6.10 17.48
C ALA A 106 3.36 -7.26 18.50
N ALA A 107 2.98 -6.97 19.73
CA ALA A 107 2.72 -8.01 20.75
C ALA A 107 1.64 -9.00 20.31
N ALA A 108 0.63 -8.56 19.58
CA ALA A 108 -0.45 -9.40 19.08
C ALA A 108 -0.03 -10.38 17.97
N MET A 109 1.18 -10.25 17.40
CA MET A 109 1.69 -11.21 16.42
C MET A 109 2.10 -12.55 17.04
N ASP A 110 2.38 -12.59 18.35
CA ASP A 110 2.85 -13.78 19.06
C ASP A 110 1.73 -14.48 19.84
N GLU A 111 0.94 -15.29 19.13
CA GLU A 111 -0.10 -16.11 19.75
C GLU A 111 0.45 -17.18 20.70
N SER A 112 1.73 -17.55 20.56
CA SER A 112 2.38 -18.60 21.37
C SER A 112 2.96 -18.08 22.69
N CYS A 113 2.96 -16.77 22.91
CA CYS A 113 3.58 -16.09 24.06
C CYS A 113 5.06 -16.47 24.25
N SER A 114 5.77 -16.74 23.17
CA SER A 114 7.17 -17.19 23.20
C SER A 114 8.17 -16.02 23.17
N TRP A 115 7.73 -14.83 22.77
CA TRP A 115 8.55 -13.63 22.70
C TRP A 115 8.42 -12.76 23.96
N SER A 116 9.45 -12.01 24.27
CA SER A 116 9.39 -11.01 25.34
C SER A 116 8.56 -9.81 24.91
N ILE A 117 7.54 -9.46 25.68
CA ILE A 117 6.65 -8.33 25.38
C ILE A 117 7.08 -7.09 26.16
N MET A 118 7.21 -5.96 25.46
CA MET A 118 7.43 -4.65 26.05
C MET A 118 6.08 -4.06 26.48
N THR A 119 5.80 -4.08 27.77
CA THR A 119 4.61 -3.46 28.35
C THR A 119 5.05 -2.31 29.25
N PRO A 120 4.88 -1.04 28.82
CA PRO A 120 5.19 0.11 29.66
C PRO A 120 4.23 0.19 30.86
N GLU A 121 4.72 0.67 31.99
CA GLU A 121 3.91 0.84 33.20
C GLU A 121 2.79 1.88 33.05
N CYS A 122 2.96 2.84 32.15
CA CYS A 122 2.02 3.91 31.87
C CYS A 122 1.54 3.87 30.41
N ARG A 123 0.28 4.26 30.18
CA ARG A 123 -0.32 4.38 28.86
C ARG A 123 -0.09 5.77 28.26
N PHE A 124 -0.27 5.91 26.97
CA PHE A 124 -0.20 7.18 26.24
C PHE A 124 -1.01 8.30 26.92
N SER A 125 -2.20 7.98 27.44
CA SER A 125 -3.09 8.89 28.16
C SER A 125 -2.49 9.51 29.42
N ASP A 126 -1.50 8.85 30.01
CA ASP A 126 -0.93 9.24 31.29
C ASP A 126 0.35 10.09 31.14
N PHE A 127 0.97 10.04 29.97
CA PHE A 127 2.28 10.68 29.75
C PHE A 127 2.31 12.19 30.05
N ASN A 128 1.23 12.92 29.73
CA ASN A 128 1.13 14.35 30.07
C ASN A 128 1.02 14.63 31.57
N ARG A 129 0.73 13.63 32.39
CA ARG A 129 0.61 13.74 33.86
C ARG A 129 1.89 13.37 34.58
N LEU A 130 2.84 12.77 33.87
CA LEU A 130 4.13 12.39 34.44
C LEU A 130 4.99 13.64 34.66
N PRO A 131 5.88 13.60 35.65
CA PRO A 131 6.84 14.69 35.85
C PRO A 131 7.75 14.87 34.61
N PRO A 132 8.16 16.08 34.28
CA PRO A 132 9.10 16.32 33.19
C PRO A 132 10.34 15.46 33.33
N CYS A 133 10.70 14.74 32.29
CA CYS A 133 11.95 13.98 32.25
C CYS A 133 13.08 14.90 31.83
N ALA A 134 14.05 15.12 32.74
CA ALA A 134 15.22 15.95 32.48
C ALA A 134 16.36 15.19 31.76
N ASP A 135 16.34 13.84 31.73
CA ASP A 135 17.52 13.00 31.47
C ASP A 135 17.34 11.94 30.39
N LEU A 136 16.74 12.29 29.25
CA LEU A 136 16.93 11.43 28.06
C LEU A 136 18.39 11.63 27.59
N PRO A 137 19.16 10.53 27.40
CA PRO A 137 20.53 10.65 26.92
C PRO A 137 20.55 11.25 25.53
N LEU A 138 21.60 12.01 25.22
CA LEU A 138 21.85 12.44 23.84
C LEU A 138 22.00 11.20 22.95
N LEU A 139 21.23 11.17 21.88
CA LEU A 139 21.31 10.10 20.90
C LEU A 139 22.49 10.35 19.96
N ASP A 140 23.22 9.28 19.65
CA ASP A 140 24.24 9.33 18.60
C ASP A 140 23.54 9.31 17.23
N ASP A 141 23.63 10.42 16.51
CA ASP A 141 23.01 10.57 15.19
C ASP A 141 23.50 9.52 14.18
N LYS A 142 24.74 9.06 14.33
CA LYS A 142 25.34 8.05 13.45
C LYS A 142 24.99 6.63 13.86
N ALA A 143 24.32 6.43 14.98
CA ALA A 143 23.93 5.10 15.44
C ALA A 143 22.93 4.47 14.46
N GLU A 144 23.19 3.22 14.07
CA GLU A 144 22.29 2.40 13.27
C GLU A 144 21.26 1.72 14.18
N LEU A 145 20.30 2.48 14.69
CA LEU A 145 19.29 1.99 15.62
C LEU A 145 17.90 1.83 14.99
N LEU A 146 17.79 1.86 13.68
CA LEU A 146 16.54 1.65 12.95
C LEU A 146 16.73 0.66 11.80
N SER A 147 15.78 -0.25 11.64
CA SER A 147 15.61 -1.06 10.42
C SER A 147 14.16 -1.09 9.97
N LEU A 148 13.98 -1.14 8.66
CA LEU A 148 12.66 -1.37 8.06
C LEU A 148 12.67 -2.74 7.38
N LEU A 149 11.65 -3.56 7.68
CA LEU A 149 11.46 -4.84 7.01
C LEU A 149 10.77 -4.59 5.67
N THR A 150 11.41 -4.98 4.58
CA THR A 150 10.85 -4.86 3.23
C THR A 150 10.71 -6.23 2.58
N SER A 151 9.67 -6.41 1.76
CA SER A 151 9.61 -7.54 0.83
C SER A 151 10.59 -7.26 -0.30
N GLY A 152 11.79 -7.80 -0.26
CA GLY A 152 12.78 -7.62 -1.32
C GLY A 152 12.19 -7.93 -2.71
N SER A 153 12.76 -7.34 -3.76
CA SER A 153 12.36 -7.60 -5.17
C SER A 153 12.45 -9.08 -5.56
N THR A 154 13.19 -9.87 -4.82
CA THR A 154 13.35 -11.33 -4.97
C THR A 154 12.34 -12.14 -4.17
N GLY A 155 11.49 -11.49 -3.35
CA GLY A 155 10.54 -12.15 -2.44
C GLY A 155 11.12 -12.50 -1.06
N GLU A 156 12.43 -12.45 -0.88
CA GLU A 156 13.07 -12.65 0.42
C GLU A 156 13.00 -11.38 1.27
N PRO A 157 12.64 -11.48 2.56
CA PRO A 157 12.57 -10.34 3.44
C PRO A 157 13.97 -9.74 3.66
N LYS A 158 14.05 -8.39 3.59
CA LYS A 158 15.28 -7.64 3.83
C LYS A 158 15.09 -6.61 4.92
N LEU A 159 16.06 -6.51 5.82
CA LEU A 159 16.17 -5.44 6.80
C LEU A 159 17.04 -4.33 6.22
N ILE A 160 16.42 -3.18 5.94
CA ILE A 160 17.14 -1.99 5.50
C ILE A 160 17.47 -1.16 6.73
N ARG A 161 18.75 -1.11 7.08
CA ARG A 161 19.26 -0.34 8.22
C ARG A 161 19.31 1.13 7.91
N LYS A 162 19.10 1.95 8.93
CA LYS A 162 19.18 3.41 8.87
C LYS A 162 19.92 3.97 10.07
N ARG A 163 20.77 4.98 9.82
CA ARG A 163 21.31 5.83 10.88
C ARG A 163 20.24 6.84 11.32
N LEU A 164 20.26 7.21 12.58
CA LEU A 164 19.25 8.15 13.11
C LEU A 164 19.25 9.50 12.38
N GLU A 165 20.43 10.02 12.00
CA GLU A 165 20.53 11.27 11.24
C GLU A 165 19.72 11.27 9.94
N GLN A 166 19.59 10.11 9.27
CA GLN A 166 18.84 9.98 8.02
C GLN A 166 17.34 10.22 8.21
N CYS A 167 16.81 9.94 9.41
CA CYS A 167 15.42 10.21 9.76
C CYS A 167 15.09 11.71 9.82
N PHE A 168 16.10 12.57 9.86
CA PHE A 168 15.94 14.02 10.00
C PHE A 168 16.44 14.80 8.78
N TYR A 169 17.50 14.34 8.11
CA TYR A 169 18.02 15.01 6.91
C TYR A 169 17.04 15.03 5.74
N GLU A 170 16.32 13.95 5.54
CA GLU A 170 15.35 13.87 4.44
C GLU A 170 14.13 14.78 4.66
N PRO A 171 13.46 14.78 5.83
CA PRO A 171 12.42 15.77 6.14
C PRO A 171 12.90 17.22 6.02
N GLU A 172 14.13 17.53 6.45
CA GLU A 172 14.74 18.86 6.33
C GLU A 172 14.87 19.28 4.85
N ALA A 173 15.34 18.37 3.99
CA ALA A 173 15.49 18.62 2.55
C ALA A 173 14.14 18.81 1.85
N ILE A 174 13.11 18.08 2.26
CA ILE A 174 11.74 18.25 1.74
C ILE A 174 11.13 19.56 2.24
N HIS A 175 11.35 19.92 3.49
CA HIS A 175 10.94 21.23 4.03
C HIS A 175 11.49 22.38 3.17
N ALA A 176 12.79 22.32 2.83
CA ALA A 176 13.40 23.30 1.92
C ALA A 176 12.70 23.34 0.54
N GLY A 177 12.35 22.19 -0.02
CA GLY A 177 11.59 22.08 -1.29
C GLY A 177 10.19 22.70 -1.21
N VAL A 178 9.49 22.52 -0.08
CA VAL A 178 8.17 23.17 0.15
C VAL A 178 8.33 24.69 0.19
N ILE A 179 9.30 25.22 0.92
CA ILE A 179 9.56 26.68 0.98
C ILE A 179 9.89 27.21 -0.41
N GLU A 180 10.76 26.54 -1.14
CA GLU A 180 11.12 26.95 -2.50
C GLU A 180 9.90 27.06 -3.41
N ARG A 181 8.97 26.09 -3.32
CA ARG A 181 7.81 26.02 -4.21
C ARG A 181 6.68 26.94 -3.80
N THR A 182 6.42 27.06 -2.51
CA THR A 182 5.26 27.83 -1.98
C THR A 182 5.61 29.26 -1.63
N GLY A 183 6.90 29.58 -1.48
CA GLY A 183 7.37 30.85 -0.94
C GLY A 183 7.07 31.03 0.55
N GLN A 184 6.59 29.99 1.24
CA GLN A 184 6.17 30.06 2.64
C GLN A 184 6.80 28.94 3.46
N SER A 185 7.28 29.29 4.66
CA SER A 185 7.67 28.29 5.67
C SER A 185 6.41 27.66 6.29
N PRO A 186 6.42 26.38 6.66
CA PRO A 186 5.35 25.75 7.44
C PRO A 186 5.00 26.53 8.72
N ALA A 187 5.92 27.23 9.32
CA ALA A 187 5.65 28.12 10.46
C ALA A 187 4.60 29.22 10.17
N ALA A 188 4.46 29.63 8.91
CA ALA A 188 3.45 30.62 8.48
C ALA A 188 2.02 30.04 8.48
N TRP A 189 1.86 28.71 8.51
CA TRP A 189 0.54 28.06 8.57
C TRP A 189 -0.09 28.07 9.98
N GLY A 190 0.65 28.50 11.02
CA GLY A 190 0.25 28.34 12.42
C GLY A 190 0.44 26.91 12.89
N GLU A 191 -0.36 26.46 13.86
CA GLU A 191 -0.41 25.03 14.19
C GLU A 191 -1.02 24.25 13.05
N PHE A 192 -0.40 23.13 12.68
CA PHE A 192 -0.90 22.26 11.63
C PHE A 192 -0.84 20.79 12.02
N GLU A 193 -1.79 20.02 11.55
CA GLU A 193 -1.91 18.59 11.79
C GLU A 193 -1.44 17.81 10.56
N VAL A 194 -0.63 16.77 10.77
CA VAL A 194 -0.17 15.90 9.70
C VAL A 194 -1.03 14.65 9.66
N LEU A 195 -1.91 14.60 8.67
CA LEU A 195 -2.87 13.53 8.41
C LEU A 195 -2.26 12.51 7.45
N GLY A 196 -2.43 11.20 7.72
CA GLY A 196 -1.81 10.17 6.90
C GLY A 196 -2.77 9.10 6.40
N THR A 197 -2.75 8.83 5.08
CA THR A 197 -3.40 7.65 4.49
C THR A 197 -2.44 6.46 4.36
N VAL A 198 -1.14 6.69 4.61
CA VAL A 198 -0.07 5.68 4.54
C VAL A 198 0.37 5.24 5.93
N SER A 199 0.93 4.04 6.05
CA SER A 199 1.43 3.52 7.32
C SER A 199 2.69 4.26 7.79
N ALA A 200 2.79 4.52 9.10
CA ALA A 200 4.00 5.06 9.72
C ALA A 200 5.15 4.03 9.86
N GLN A 201 4.89 2.74 9.62
CA GLN A 201 5.91 1.68 9.58
C GLN A 201 6.75 1.68 8.30
N HIS A 202 6.37 2.48 7.30
CA HIS A 202 7.15 2.71 6.09
C HIS A 202 8.04 3.92 6.22
N ILE A 203 9.20 3.89 5.55
CA ILE A 203 10.14 5.03 5.57
C ILE A 203 9.42 6.34 5.22
N TYR A 204 8.61 6.38 4.19
CA TYR A 204 7.86 7.58 3.80
C TYR A 204 6.90 8.05 4.89
N GLY A 205 6.08 7.13 5.45
CA GLY A 205 5.16 7.48 6.54
C GLY A 205 5.89 7.83 7.83
N LEU A 206 6.95 7.11 8.19
CA LEU A 206 7.78 7.41 9.36
C LEU A 206 8.31 8.85 9.30
N LEU A 207 8.93 9.21 8.17
CA LEU A 207 9.58 10.49 8.01
C LEU A 207 8.58 11.64 7.94
N PHE A 208 7.52 11.50 7.15
CA PHE A 208 6.59 12.60 6.88
C PHE A 208 5.46 12.71 7.91
N ARG A 209 4.99 11.60 8.50
CA ARG A 209 3.92 11.64 9.50
C ARG A 209 4.42 11.86 10.91
N LEU A 210 5.65 11.45 11.23
CA LEU A 210 6.18 11.49 12.59
C LEU A 210 7.39 12.42 12.73
N MET A 211 8.46 12.20 11.95
CA MET A 211 9.71 12.94 12.14
C MET A 211 9.57 14.40 11.71
N TRP A 212 8.97 14.66 10.55
CA TRP A 212 8.80 16.03 10.05
C TRP A 212 7.96 16.91 10.99
N PRO A 213 6.72 16.54 11.39
CA PRO A 213 5.96 17.37 12.33
C PRO A 213 6.66 17.56 13.69
N LEU A 214 7.43 16.56 14.14
CA LEU A 214 8.22 16.70 15.38
C LEU A 214 9.34 17.74 15.24
N MET A 215 9.94 17.86 14.05
CA MET A 215 10.96 18.88 13.75
C MET A 215 10.38 20.30 13.66
N GLU A 216 9.12 20.42 13.25
CA GLU A 216 8.44 21.70 13.10
C GLU A 216 7.93 22.19 14.46
N GLU A 217 8.15 23.48 14.76
CA GLU A 217 7.70 24.04 16.04
C GLU A 217 6.19 23.96 16.26
N ARG A 218 5.42 23.87 15.18
CA ARG A 218 3.94 23.91 15.18
C ARG A 218 3.28 22.69 14.55
N GLY A 219 4.05 21.66 14.24
CA GLY A 219 3.58 20.43 13.64
C GLY A 219 3.05 19.44 14.68
N ILE A 220 1.95 18.78 14.37
CA ILE A 220 1.30 17.78 15.22
C ILE A 220 1.14 16.50 14.42
N ALA A 221 1.78 15.41 14.86
CA ALA A 221 1.60 14.08 14.26
C ALA A 221 0.21 13.52 14.63
N VAL A 222 -0.59 13.15 13.63
CA VAL A 222 -1.92 12.54 13.85
C VAL A 222 -1.81 11.02 13.71
N GLY A 223 -2.22 10.33 14.76
CA GLY A 223 -2.03 8.88 14.94
C GLY A 223 -2.78 8.01 13.95
N PRO A 224 -4.12 8.13 13.79
CA PRO A 224 -4.88 7.21 12.98
C PRO A 224 -4.46 7.25 11.50
N ARG A 225 -4.50 6.06 10.89
CA ARG A 225 -4.39 5.93 9.44
C ARG A 225 -5.76 6.09 8.80
N LEU A 226 -5.87 7.05 7.89
CA LEU A 226 -7.14 7.41 7.24
C LEU A 226 -7.28 6.60 5.93
N HIS A 227 -7.93 5.45 6.01
CA HIS A 227 -8.02 4.50 4.90
C HIS A 227 -9.00 4.92 3.79
N TYR A 228 -10.01 5.73 4.13
CA TYR A 228 -11.12 6.09 3.26
C TYR A 228 -11.17 7.61 3.02
N PRO A 229 -11.65 8.05 1.85
CA PRO A 229 -11.83 9.47 1.55
C PRO A 229 -12.67 10.20 2.60
N GLU A 230 -13.78 9.58 3.06
CA GLU A 230 -14.68 10.13 4.06
C GLU A 230 -14.01 10.34 5.42
N SER A 231 -13.11 9.44 5.80
CA SER A 231 -12.33 9.58 7.05
C SER A 231 -11.35 10.73 6.97
N LEU A 232 -10.75 10.95 5.79
CA LEU A 232 -9.84 12.07 5.56
C LEU A 232 -10.61 13.39 5.55
N GLU A 233 -11.78 13.45 4.91
CA GLU A 233 -12.62 14.63 4.90
C GLU A 233 -13.03 15.04 6.32
N ALA A 234 -13.55 14.10 7.11
CA ALA A 234 -13.89 14.36 8.51
C ALA A 234 -12.69 14.85 9.34
N ALA A 235 -11.48 14.34 9.06
CA ALA A 235 -10.27 14.82 9.72
C ALA A 235 -9.89 16.25 9.30
N LEU A 236 -10.05 16.60 8.02
CA LEU A 236 -9.84 17.96 7.50
C LEU A 236 -10.85 18.95 8.08
N GLU A 237 -12.13 18.60 8.16
CA GLU A 237 -13.16 19.40 8.82
C GLU A 237 -12.82 19.65 10.29
N ASN A 238 -12.36 18.61 11.00
CA ASN A 238 -11.92 18.75 12.38
C ASN A 238 -10.69 19.69 12.52
N CYS A 239 -9.76 19.70 11.56
CA CYS A 239 -8.67 20.68 11.54
C CYS A 239 -9.22 22.10 11.35
N ALA A 240 -10.14 22.29 10.40
CA ALA A 240 -10.78 23.58 10.16
C ALA A 240 -11.53 24.11 11.42
N VAL A 241 -12.30 23.25 12.10
CA VAL A 241 -12.99 23.60 13.36
C VAL A 241 -12.02 24.04 14.46
N ARG A 242 -10.82 23.43 14.51
CA ARG A 242 -9.76 23.83 15.47
C ARG A 242 -8.97 25.05 15.03
N GLY A 243 -9.26 25.62 13.85
CA GLY A 243 -8.48 26.70 13.26
C GLY A 243 -7.06 26.29 12.84
N ARG A 244 -6.83 25.01 12.62
CA ARG A 244 -5.55 24.44 12.21
C ARG A 244 -5.52 24.15 10.70
N LYS A 245 -4.35 24.30 10.08
CA LYS A 245 -4.11 23.77 8.75
C LYS A 245 -3.81 22.27 8.81
N ALA A 246 -3.92 21.59 7.69
CA ALA A 246 -3.55 20.19 7.56
C ALA A 246 -2.46 20.00 6.51
N VAL A 247 -1.61 19.00 6.72
CA VAL A 247 -0.72 18.44 5.71
C VAL A 247 -1.12 16.99 5.48
N VAL A 248 -1.39 16.63 4.24
CA VAL A 248 -1.87 15.29 3.89
C VAL A 248 -0.72 14.45 3.32
N ILE A 249 -0.40 13.35 3.98
CA ILE A 249 0.61 12.37 3.53
C ILE A 249 -0.11 11.17 2.93
N SER A 250 -0.06 11.06 1.60
CA SER A 250 -0.87 10.11 0.85
C SER A 250 -0.05 9.30 -0.17
N SER A 251 -0.73 8.46 -0.92
CA SER A 251 -0.16 7.66 -2.00
C SER A 251 -1.05 7.70 -3.24
N PRO A 252 -0.52 7.37 -4.43
CA PRO A 252 -1.30 7.31 -5.66
C PRO A 252 -2.56 6.44 -5.54
N ALA A 253 -2.48 5.32 -4.82
CA ALA A 253 -3.60 4.41 -4.63
C ALA A 253 -4.77 5.06 -3.86
N HIS A 254 -4.48 5.96 -2.93
CA HIS A 254 -5.51 6.70 -2.18
C HIS A 254 -6.01 7.91 -2.98
N LEU A 255 -5.10 8.69 -3.58
CA LEU A 255 -5.46 9.92 -4.33
C LEU A 255 -6.38 9.63 -5.53
N LYS A 256 -6.25 8.47 -6.16
CA LYS A 256 -7.16 8.03 -7.24
C LYS A 256 -8.60 7.81 -6.81
N ARG A 257 -8.87 7.61 -5.52
CA ARG A 257 -10.21 7.38 -4.97
C ARG A 257 -10.99 8.67 -4.70
N PHE A 258 -10.36 9.83 -4.79
CA PHE A 258 -10.98 11.14 -4.57
C PHE A 258 -11.68 11.65 -5.83
N GLY A 259 -12.52 10.81 -6.46
CA GLY A 259 -13.23 11.14 -7.70
C GLY A 259 -14.51 11.97 -7.51
N ASP A 260 -15.02 12.08 -6.30
CA ASP A 260 -16.20 12.89 -5.98
C ASP A 260 -15.76 14.24 -5.40
N GLU A 261 -15.78 15.28 -6.25
CA GLU A 261 -15.38 16.63 -5.86
C GLU A 261 -16.27 17.23 -4.76
N SER A 262 -17.53 16.81 -4.66
CA SER A 262 -18.49 17.32 -3.68
C SER A 262 -18.12 16.92 -2.25
N LEU A 263 -17.45 15.80 -2.08
CA LEU A 263 -17.06 15.28 -0.76
C LEU A 263 -16.13 16.24 -0.01
N PHE A 264 -15.18 16.89 -0.72
CA PHE A 264 -14.15 17.75 -0.10
C PHE A 264 -14.48 19.25 -0.14
N THR A 265 -15.67 19.63 -0.61
CA THR A 265 -16.06 21.03 -0.70
C THR A 265 -16.04 21.77 0.66
N PRO A 266 -16.52 21.18 1.77
CA PRO A 266 -16.53 21.85 3.07
C PRO A 266 -15.15 22.15 3.64
N SER A 267 -14.16 21.30 3.36
CA SER A 267 -12.79 21.43 3.89
C SER A 267 -11.79 22.02 2.90
N LEU A 268 -12.26 22.49 1.73
CA LEU A 268 -11.41 23.06 0.69
C LEU A 268 -10.59 24.24 1.24
N GLY A 269 -9.27 24.18 1.06
CA GLY A 269 -8.34 25.17 1.59
C GLY A 269 -7.81 24.90 3.01
N THR A 270 -8.29 23.87 3.69
CA THR A 270 -7.75 23.43 4.98
C THR A 270 -6.37 22.75 4.80
N ALA A 271 -6.21 21.95 3.74
CA ALA A 271 -4.93 21.34 3.42
C ALA A 271 -3.94 22.41 2.91
N ALA A 272 -2.85 22.64 3.63
CA ALA A 272 -1.77 23.55 3.25
C ALA A 272 -0.80 22.89 2.26
N ALA A 273 -0.61 21.57 2.37
CA ALA A 273 0.21 20.78 1.46
C ALA A 273 -0.32 19.33 1.38
N VAL A 274 -0.11 18.71 0.23
CA VAL A 274 -0.40 17.29 0.00
C VAL A 274 0.85 16.64 -0.59
N PHE A 275 1.25 15.51 -0.04
CA PHE A 275 2.38 14.72 -0.53
C PHE A 275 1.91 13.38 -1.08
N SER A 276 2.58 12.91 -2.12
CA SER A 276 2.36 11.60 -2.74
C SER A 276 3.69 10.90 -2.97
N SER A 277 3.80 9.65 -2.54
CA SER A 277 4.97 8.80 -2.78
C SER A 277 4.56 7.33 -2.85
N THR A 278 5.51 6.41 -2.87
CA THR A 278 5.37 4.94 -2.93
C THR A 278 5.03 4.36 -4.31
N GLY A 279 4.69 5.19 -5.29
CA GLY A 279 4.40 4.76 -6.65
C GLY A 279 4.16 5.94 -7.60
N PRO A 280 4.02 5.68 -8.90
CA PRO A 280 3.73 6.72 -9.88
C PRO A 280 2.28 7.21 -9.73
N LEU A 281 2.10 8.50 -9.64
CA LEU A 281 0.79 9.16 -9.73
C LEU A 281 0.47 9.42 -11.20
N ASP A 282 -0.70 8.96 -11.67
CA ASP A 282 -1.18 9.31 -13.01
C ASP A 282 -1.88 10.68 -13.01
N ASP A 283 -2.21 11.13 -14.21
CA ASP A 283 -2.80 12.46 -14.39
C ASP A 283 -4.18 12.56 -13.75
N ALA A 284 -4.99 11.51 -13.85
CA ALA A 284 -6.31 11.46 -13.22
C ALA A 284 -6.22 11.59 -11.70
N GLY A 285 -5.33 10.83 -11.05
CA GLY A 285 -5.12 10.93 -9.60
C GLY A 285 -4.54 12.28 -9.18
N ALA A 286 -3.72 12.91 -10.03
CA ALA A 286 -3.19 14.25 -9.76
C ALA A 286 -4.28 15.32 -9.86
N ILE A 287 -5.18 15.21 -10.85
CA ILE A 287 -6.34 16.09 -11.02
C ILE A 287 -7.32 15.91 -9.84
N ASN A 288 -7.65 14.67 -9.47
CA ASN A 288 -8.52 14.38 -8.33
C ASN A 288 -7.98 15.02 -7.05
N ALA A 289 -6.68 14.88 -6.79
CA ALA A 289 -6.04 15.54 -5.65
C ALA A 289 -6.13 17.07 -5.73
N LYS A 290 -5.93 17.66 -6.92
CA LYS A 290 -6.07 19.11 -7.14
C LYS A 290 -7.50 19.57 -6.86
N CYS A 291 -8.50 18.83 -7.29
CA CYS A 291 -9.92 19.16 -7.04
C CYS A 291 -10.24 19.04 -5.54
N ALA A 292 -9.81 17.96 -4.89
CA ALA A 292 -10.08 17.72 -3.47
C ALA A 292 -9.39 18.73 -2.53
N PHE A 293 -8.14 19.12 -2.83
CA PHE A 293 -7.29 19.89 -1.90
C PHE A 293 -6.98 21.33 -2.37
N GLY A 294 -7.37 21.70 -3.57
CA GLY A 294 -7.11 23.02 -4.14
C GLY A 294 -5.76 23.17 -4.84
N HIS A 295 -4.83 22.20 -4.73
CA HIS A 295 -3.51 22.25 -5.35
C HIS A 295 -2.99 20.85 -5.69
N PHE A 296 -2.08 20.77 -6.66
CA PHE A 296 -1.43 19.50 -6.99
C PHE A 296 -0.55 19.02 -5.85
N PRO A 297 -0.45 17.69 -5.64
CA PRO A 297 0.43 17.15 -4.63
C PRO A 297 1.91 17.34 -4.98
N PHE A 298 2.74 17.44 -3.94
CA PHE A 298 4.18 17.22 -4.05
C PHE A 298 4.41 15.72 -4.22
N GLU A 299 4.93 15.33 -5.38
CA GLU A 299 5.33 13.95 -5.62
C GLU A 299 6.78 13.77 -5.15
N VAL A 300 7.03 12.78 -4.31
CA VAL A 300 8.36 12.44 -3.77
C VAL A 300 8.81 11.11 -4.36
N LEU A 301 9.97 11.11 -5.00
CA LEU A 301 10.64 9.93 -5.54
C LEU A 301 11.69 9.45 -4.53
N GLY A 302 11.66 8.15 -4.25
CA GLY A 302 12.61 7.52 -3.34
C GLY A 302 12.36 6.03 -3.17
N SER A 303 13.20 5.39 -2.40
CA SER A 303 13.09 3.98 -1.99
C SER A 303 13.41 3.84 -0.51
N THR A 304 13.17 2.66 0.06
CA THR A 304 13.57 2.42 1.45
C THR A 304 15.10 2.49 1.60
N GLU A 305 15.84 2.08 0.60
CA GLU A 305 17.30 2.10 0.58
C GLU A 305 17.86 3.52 0.52
N THR A 306 17.34 4.35 -0.38
CA THR A 306 17.88 5.68 -0.64
C THR A 306 17.21 6.79 0.17
N GLY A 307 16.01 6.55 0.73
CA GLY A 307 15.14 7.64 1.17
C GLY A 307 14.61 8.44 -0.01
N GLY A 308 14.09 9.65 0.23
CA GLY A 308 13.64 10.59 -0.79
C GLY A 308 14.82 11.23 -1.53
N ILE A 309 14.84 11.09 -2.84
CA ILE A 309 15.95 11.56 -3.69
C ILE A 309 15.57 12.76 -4.54
N ALA A 310 14.29 12.91 -4.86
CA ALA A 310 13.81 13.98 -5.70
C ALA A 310 12.34 14.28 -5.43
N TRP A 311 11.91 15.44 -5.84
CA TRP A 311 10.52 15.87 -5.77
C TRP A 311 10.10 16.59 -7.04
N ARG A 312 8.79 16.65 -7.27
CA ARG A 312 8.17 17.51 -8.29
C ARG A 312 6.78 17.92 -7.85
N GLN A 313 6.25 18.98 -8.48
CA GLN A 313 4.84 19.33 -8.39
C GLN A 313 4.35 19.69 -9.80
N ARG A 314 3.25 19.09 -10.21
CA ARG A 314 2.65 19.32 -11.53
C ARG A 314 1.94 20.68 -11.61
N SER A 315 1.61 21.10 -12.83
CA SER A 315 0.77 22.26 -13.11
C SER A 315 -0.17 21.93 -14.27
N PHE A 316 -1.22 22.73 -14.47
CA PHE A 316 -1.96 22.66 -15.72
C PHE A 316 -1.14 23.22 -16.86
N THR A 317 -1.40 22.74 -18.08
CA THR A 317 -0.86 23.35 -19.30
C THR A 317 -1.55 24.68 -19.56
N ASP A 318 -0.84 25.62 -20.13
CA ASP A 318 -1.35 27.00 -20.40
C ASP A 318 -2.61 27.03 -21.28
N ASN A 319 -2.83 26.02 -22.11
CA ASN A 319 -3.91 25.96 -23.09
C ASN A 319 -5.13 25.13 -22.69
N GLU A 320 -5.00 24.24 -21.70
CA GLU A 320 -6.10 23.34 -21.28
C GLU A 320 -6.09 23.12 -19.77
N LYS A 321 -7.14 23.58 -19.07
CA LYS A 321 -7.27 23.38 -17.61
C LYS A 321 -7.42 21.90 -17.19
N SER A 322 -7.60 20.99 -18.15
CA SER A 322 -7.70 19.55 -17.91
C SER A 322 -6.43 18.76 -18.26
N ALA A 323 -5.47 19.37 -18.97
CA ALA A 323 -4.21 18.73 -19.32
C ALA A 323 -3.11 19.08 -18.30
N VAL A 324 -2.45 18.05 -17.79
CA VAL A 324 -1.41 18.19 -16.78
C VAL A 324 -0.04 18.26 -17.44
N ALA A 325 0.68 19.36 -17.21
CA ALA A 325 2.05 19.48 -17.68
C ALA A 325 2.96 18.48 -16.93
N ALA A 326 3.70 17.68 -17.68
CA ALA A 326 4.75 16.85 -17.12
C ALA A 326 5.86 17.74 -16.57
N SER A 327 6.06 17.75 -15.24
CA SER A 327 7.17 18.42 -14.61
C SER A 327 8.35 17.48 -14.43
N ALA A 328 9.55 17.98 -14.70
CA ALA A 328 10.77 17.24 -14.41
C ALA A 328 10.97 17.09 -12.90
N TRP A 329 11.68 16.04 -12.50
CA TRP A 329 12.08 15.79 -11.13
C TRP A 329 13.28 16.66 -10.77
N LYS A 330 13.24 17.27 -9.59
CA LYS A 330 14.35 18.01 -9.00
C LYS A 330 14.89 17.21 -7.81
N THR A 331 16.21 17.06 -7.72
CA THR A 331 16.81 16.41 -6.54
C THR A 331 16.51 17.20 -5.27
N VAL A 332 16.35 16.51 -4.15
CA VAL A 332 16.24 17.16 -2.83
C VAL A 332 17.59 17.76 -2.44
N GLU A 333 17.57 18.75 -1.55
CA GLU A 333 18.79 19.39 -1.05
C GLU A 333 19.76 18.36 -0.46
N GLY A 334 21.03 18.45 -0.83
CA GLY A 334 22.08 17.51 -0.38
C GLY A 334 22.17 16.22 -1.19
N ILE A 335 21.32 16.02 -2.22
CA ILE A 335 21.42 14.91 -3.20
C ILE A 335 21.87 15.44 -4.54
N GLN A 336 22.84 14.75 -5.13
CA GLN A 336 23.28 14.94 -6.51
C GLN A 336 22.84 13.72 -7.33
N ALA A 337 22.37 13.98 -8.55
CA ALA A 337 22.06 12.95 -9.53
C ALA A 337 23.06 13.02 -10.69
N ALA A 338 23.42 11.86 -11.21
CA ALA A 338 24.19 11.69 -12.43
C ALA A 338 23.58 10.58 -13.28
N VAL A 339 23.95 10.55 -14.55
CA VAL A 339 23.63 9.47 -15.46
C VAL A 339 24.82 8.52 -15.53
N LYS A 340 24.60 7.25 -15.19
CA LYS A 340 25.60 6.20 -15.39
C LYS A 340 25.51 5.66 -16.81
N VAL A 341 26.60 5.82 -17.55
CA VAL A 341 26.81 5.20 -18.86
C VAL A 341 28.12 4.41 -18.79
N ASP A 342 28.03 3.11 -18.98
CA ASP A 342 29.14 2.18 -18.73
C ASP A 342 29.67 2.33 -17.29
N SER A 343 30.91 2.80 -17.13
CA SER A 343 31.56 3.01 -15.81
C SER A 343 31.73 4.50 -15.47
N ARG A 344 31.05 5.41 -16.18
CA ARG A 344 31.17 6.86 -16.00
C ARG A 344 29.89 7.45 -15.45
N TYR A 345 30.04 8.46 -14.60
CA TYR A 345 28.93 9.29 -14.07
C TYR A 345 28.94 10.63 -14.78
N LEU A 346 27.89 10.91 -15.56
CA LEU A 346 27.79 12.09 -16.38
C LEU A 346 26.74 13.05 -15.80
N PRO A 347 26.99 14.37 -15.80
CA PRO A 347 26.06 15.37 -15.27
C PRO A 347 24.84 15.60 -16.18
N THR A 348 24.84 15.07 -17.40
CA THR A 348 23.74 15.19 -18.37
C THR A 348 23.70 13.96 -19.26
N GLY A 349 22.53 13.70 -19.88
CA GLY A 349 22.33 12.62 -20.85
C GLY A 349 21.28 11.61 -20.42
N GLU A 350 21.27 10.45 -21.08
CA GLU A 350 20.36 9.35 -20.78
C GLU A 350 21.10 8.11 -20.30
N GLY A 351 20.59 7.46 -19.24
CA GLY A 351 21.16 6.23 -18.70
C GLY A 351 20.56 5.85 -17.36
N LEU A 352 21.27 5.04 -16.59
CA LEU A 352 20.86 4.69 -15.24
C LEU A 352 21.13 5.88 -14.30
N ILE A 353 20.21 6.11 -13.37
CA ILE A 353 20.44 7.10 -12.32
C ILE A 353 21.57 6.62 -11.40
N ALA A 354 22.47 7.53 -11.09
CA ALA A 354 23.41 7.40 -9.98
C ALA A 354 23.21 8.56 -9.03
N LEU A 355 23.31 8.28 -7.74
CA LEU A 355 22.99 9.22 -6.66
C LEU A 355 24.17 9.35 -5.72
N SER A 356 24.44 10.56 -5.26
CA SER A 356 25.39 10.83 -4.19
C SER A 356 24.81 11.86 -3.24
N GLY A 357 25.02 11.70 -1.94
CA GLY A 357 24.49 12.66 -0.97
C GLY A 357 24.61 12.21 0.48
N ARG A 358 24.43 13.16 1.38
CA ARG A 358 24.70 13.00 2.81
C ARG A 358 23.78 12.01 3.54
N HIS A 359 22.57 11.79 3.05
CA HIS A 359 21.63 10.83 3.66
C HIS A 359 21.65 9.45 3.01
N LEU A 360 22.57 9.23 2.07
CA LEU A 360 22.82 7.91 1.50
C LEU A 360 23.87 7.17 2.34
N ASP A 361 23.80 5.83 2.36
CA ASP A 361 24.68 5.00 3.19
C ASP A 361 26.07 4.76 2.58
N HIS A 362 26.45 5.51 1.55
CA HIS A 362 27.69 5.30 0.82
C HIS A 362 28.37 6.62 0.50
N GLU A 363 29.68 6.68 0.72
CA GLU A 363 30.49 7.76 0.19
C GLU A 363 30.71 7.56 -1.32
N GLY A 364 30.32 8.55 -2.11
CA GLY A 364 30.39 8.50 -3.57
C GLY A 364 29.06 8.20 -4.25
N TRP A 365 29.10 7.58 -5.42
CA TRP A 365 27.93 7.33 -6.24
C TRP A 365 27.31 5.96 -5.94
N ILE A 366 25.99 5.94 -5.74
CA ILE A 366 25.18 4.72 -5.64
C ILE A 366 24.39 4.56 -6.92
N ASP A 367 24.48 3.40 -7.56
CA ASP A 367 23.73 3.10 -8.77
C ASP A 367 22.27 2.76 -8.45
N GLY A 368 21.36 3.45 -9.11
CA GLY A 368 19.93 3.15 -9.07
C GLY A 368 19.49 2.28 -10.24
N ALA A 369 18.29 1.75 -10.15
CA ALA A 369 17.68 0.93 -11.20
C ALA A 369 16.81 1.73 -12.18
N ASP A 370 16.56 3.01 -11.91
CA ASP A 370 15.76 3.86 -12.77
C ASP A 370 16.60 4.40 -13.93
N ARG A 371 16.05 4.36 -15.14
CA ARG A 371 16.59 5.07 -16.27
C ARG A 371 16.06 6.50 -16.29
N ILE A 372 16.93 7.45 -16.50
CA ILE A 372 16.60 8.89 -16.53
C ILE A 372 17.17 9.58 -17.76
N ALA A 373 16.53 10.67 -18.15
CA ALA A 373 17.12 11.72 -18.96
C ALA A 373 17.39 12.92 -18.04
N LEU A 374 18.66 13.27 -17.86
CA LEU A 374 19.12 14.33 -16.95
C LEU A 374 19.64 15.50 -17.76
N GLN A 375 19.11 16.69 -17.48
CA GLN A 375 19.55 17.94 -18.08
C GLN A 375 19.39 19.08 -17.07
N ASP A 376 20.41 19.93 -16.94
CA ASP A 376 20.40 21.13 -16.08
C ASP A 376 19.98 20.87 -14.63
N GLY A 377 20.36 19.71 -14.07
CA GLY A 377 20.03 19.30 -12.70
C GLY A 377 18.59 18.80 -12.52
N LEU A 378 17.80 18.77 -13.60
CA LEU A 378 16.45 18.22 -13.62
C LEU A 378 16.43 16.91 -14.43
N PHE A 379 15.57 15.96 -14.05
CA PHE A 379 15.48 14.71 -14.80
C PHE A 379 14.05 14.24 -15.02
N SER A 380 13.89 13.45 -16.07
CA SER A 380 12.68 12.70 -16.39
C SER A 380 12.93 11.20 -16.20
N LEU A 381 11.95 10.47 -15.65
CA LEU A 381 12.01 9.02 -15.54
C LEU A 381 11.67 8.38 -16.89
N LEU A 382 12.55 7.52 -17.39
CA LEU A 382 12.38 6.74 -18.61
C LEU A 382 11.97 5.28 -18.33
N GLY A 383 11.77 4.92 -17.06
CA GLY A 383 11.42 3.57 -16.61
C GLY A 383 12.53 2.89 -15.83
N ARG A 384 12.33 1.62 -15.46
CA ARG A 384 13.29 0.86 -14.64
C ARG A 384 14.05 -0.17 -15.47
N ALA A 385 15.35 -0.26 -15.26
CA ALA A 385 16.20 -1.22 -15.93
C ALA A 385 15.98 -2.67 -15.47
N ASP A 386 15.58 -2.87 -14.21
CA ASP A 386 15.24 -4.18 -13.66
C ASP A 386 13.91 -4.75 -14.18
N ARG A 387 13.12 -3.95 -14.90
CA ARG A 387 11.93 -4.37 -15.62
C ARG A 387 12.18 -4.67 -17.11
N ILE A 388 13.43 -4.76 -17.53
CA ILE A 388 13.82 -5.29 -18.82
C ILE A 388 14.17 -6.78 -18.63
N VAL A 389 13.38 -7.63 -19.25
CA VAL A 389 13.58 -9.08 -19.20
C VAL A 389 14.21 -9.58 -20.51
N LYS A 390 14.90 -10.71 -20.42
CA LYS A 390 15.48 -11.34 -21.61
C LYS A 390 14.67 -12.61 -21.92
N ILE A 391 14.01 -12.64 -23.06
CA ILE A 391 13.17 -13.77 -23.51
C ILE A 391 13.73 -14.27 -24.83
N GLU A 392 14.16 -15.52 -24.90
CA GLU A 392 14.73 -16.12 -26.10
C GLU A 392 15.82 -15.23 -26.75
N GLY A 393 16.68 -14.63 -25.90
CA GLY A 393 17.78 -13.76 -26.34
C GLY A 393 17.39 -12.30 -26.65
N LYS A 394 16.11 -11.96 -26.71
CA LYS A 394 15.64 -10.59 -26.97
C LYS A 394 15.35 -9.84 -25.67
N ARG A 395 15.76 -8.58 -25.60
CA ARG A 395 15.45 -7.68 -24.47
C ARG A 395 14.04 -7.13 -24.67
N VAL A 396 13.20 -7.25 -23.65
CA VAL A 396 11.81 -6.78 -23.63
C VAL A 396 11.62 -5.88 -22.41
N ALA A 397 11.26 -4.63 -22.64
CA ALA A 397 10.90 -3.71 -21.58
C ALA A 397 9.43 -3.95 -21.18
N LEU A 398 9.19 -4.49 -19.99
CA LEU A 398 7.81 -4.76 -19.51
C LEU A 398 6.94 -3.49 -19.47
N PRO A 399 7.45 -2.30 -19.09
CA PRO A 399 6.67 -1.06 -19.14
C PRO A 399 6.23 -0.66 -20.54
N GLU A 400 7.00 -0.99 -21.59
CA GLU A 400 6.62 -0.76 -22.98
C GLU A 400 5.42 -1.62 -23.38
N VAL A 401 5.42 -2.89 -22.98
CA VAL A 401 4.27 -3.78 -23.21
C VAL A 401 3.01 -3.24 -22.52
N GLU A 402 3.15 -2.77 -21.26
CA GLU A 402 2.06 -2.17 -20.50
C GLU A 402 1.51 -0.90 -21.18
N LYS A 403 2.40 -0.02 -21.63
CA LYS A 403 2.03 1.21 -22.36
C LYS A 403 1.25 0.90 -23.64
N LEU A 404 1.75 -0.03 -24.46
CA LEU A 404 1.08 -0.44 -25.70
C LEU A 404 -0.32 -1.04 -25.44
N LEU A 405 -0.51 -1.73 -24.31
CA LEU A 405 -1.83 -2.23 -23.91
C LEU A 405 -2.80 -1.08 -23.62
N LEU A 406 -2.37 -0.04 -22.91
CA LEU A 406 -3.19 1.16 -22.62
C LEU A 406 -3.59 1.89 -23.90
N GLU A 407 -2.69 2.01 -24.88
CA GLU A 407 -2.93 2.67 -26.16
C GLU A 407 -4.06 2.05 -27.00
N THR A 408 -4.48 0.81 -26.68
CA THR A 408 -5.61 0.16 -27.37
C THR A 408 -6.96 0.78 -27.08
N GLY A 409 -7.08 1.59 -26.01
CA GLY A 409 -8.36 2.12 -25.51
C GLY A 409 -9.28 1.09 -24.87
N LEU A 410 -8.90 -0.22 -24.87
CA LEU A 410 -9.64 -1.32 -24.24
C LEU A 410 -9.14 -1.62 -22.83
N VAL A 411 -7.98 -1.11 -22.47
CA VAL A 411 -7.27 -1.37 -21.22
C VAL A 411 -7.10 -0.05 -20.45
N SER A 412 -7.53 -0.01 -19.20
CA SER A 412 -7.36 1.15 -18.30
C SER A 412 -6.10 1.03 -17.43
N ASN A 413 -5.69 -0.20 -17.09
CA ASN A 413 -4.46 -0.46 -16.34
C ASN A 413 -3.93 -1.85 -16.66
N SER A 414 -2.62 -2.03 -16.60
CA SER A 414 -2.02 -3.36 -16.82
C SER A 414 -0.70 -3.51 -16.07
N LYS A 415 -0.39 -4.76 -15.73
CA LYS A 415 0.92 -5.19 -15.27
C LYS A 415 1.34 -6.46 -15.97
N VAL A 416 2.59 -6.46 -16.43
CA VAL A 416 3.18 -7.59 -17.13
C VAL A 416 4.40 -8.07 -16.35
N PHE A 417 4.56 -9.37 -16.23
CA PHE A 417 5.72 -9.98 -15.59
C PHE A 417 6.17 -11.24 -16.34
N LEU A 418 7.45 -11.58 -16.16
CA LEU A 418 8.02 -12.80 -16.69
C LEU A 418 7.78 -13.94 -15.68
N GLU A 419 7.16 -15.00 -16.14
CA GLU A 419 7.11 -16.26 -15.39
C GLU A 419 8.18 -17.20 -15.92
N THR A 420 9.15 -17.49 -15.06
CA THR A 420 10.22 -18.44 -15.36
C THR A 420 9.80 -19.82 -14.91
N ILE A 421 9.64 -20.75 -15.85
CA ILE A 421 9.16 -22.09 -15.56
C ILE A 421 10.37 -23.05 -15.49
N ARG A 422 10.64 -23.56 -14.28
CA ARG A 422 11.79 -24.45 -14.02
C ARG A 422 11.64 -25.90 -14.53
N ALA A 423 10.56 -26.25 -15.22
CA ALA A 423 10.35 -27.58 -15.77
C ALA A 423 11.01 -27.72 -17.16
N GLU A 424 11.67 -28.81 -17.42
CA GLU A 424 12.49 -29.07 -18.63
C GLU A 424 11.80 -28.87 -19.99
N SER A 425 10.49 -28.70 -20.02
CA SER A 425 9.69 -28.56 -21.26
C SER A 425 8.95 -27.23 -21.43
N GLN A 426 9.05 -26.28 -20.48
CA GLN A 426 8.29 -25.03 -20.55
C GLN A 426 9.24 -23.82 -20.66
N ARG A 427 8.96 -22.94 -21.63
CA ARG A 427 9.72 -21.73 -21.91
C ARG A 427 9.22 -20.56 -21.07
N ASP A 428 10.13 -19.66 -20.74
CA ASP A 428 9.78 -18.36 -20.14
C ASP A 428 8.69 -17.67 -20.94
N ALA A 429 7.69 -17.14 -20.24
CA ALA A 429 6.55 -16.50 -20.88
C ALA A 429 6.10 -15.25 -20.13
N LEU A 430 5.69 -14.23 -20.87
CA LEU A 430 5.03 -13.07 -20.28
C LEU A 430 3.59 -13.42 -19.90
N HIS A 431 3.23 -12.99 -18.69
CA HIS A 431 1.87 -13.00 -18.16
C HIS A 431 1.38 -11.57 -18.01
N ALA A 432 0.13 -11.31 -18.39
CA ALA A 432 -0.49 -9.99 -18.28
C ALA A 432 -1.72 -10.02 -17.37
N ALA A 433 -1.72 -9.20 -16.34
CA ALA A 433 -2.88 -8.84 -15.54
C ALA A 433 -3.42 -7.50 -16.04
N VAL A 434 -4.70 -7.43 -16.37
CA VAL A 434 -5.31 -6.32 -17.13
C VAL A 434 -6.61 -5.88 -16.49
N VAL A 435 -6.75 -4.58 -16.26
CA VAL A 435 -8.02 -3.92 -15.93
C VAL A 435 -8.58 -3.31 -17.20
N LEU A 436 -9.82 -3.63 -17.51
CA LEU A 436 -10.46 -3.19 -18.76
C LEU A 436 -11.15 -1.84 -18.59
N THR A 437 -11.16 -1.07 -19.67
CA THR A 437 -12.11 0.06 -19.82
C THR A 437 -13.55 -0.45 -19.93
N PRO A 438 -14.57 0.40 -19.79
CA PRO A 438 -15.96 0.00 -20.08
C PRO A 438 -16.13 -0.64 -21.46
N ALA A 439 -15.49 -0.09 -22.49
CA ALA A 439 -15.51 -0.65 -23.85
C ALA A 439 -14.84 -2.04 -23.96
N GLY A 440 -13.70 -2.21 -23.28
CA GLY A 440 -13.03 -3.51 -23.21
C GLY A 440 -13.86 -4.55 -22.45
N ARG A 441 -14.53 -4.15 -21.37
CA ARG A 441 -15.43 -5.00 -20.59
C ARG A 441 -16.67 -5.41 -21.39
N GLU A 442 -17.29 -4.48 -22.08
CA GLU A 442 -18.41 -4.76 -22.98
C GLU A 442 -18.01 -5.76 -24.07
N LEU A 443 -16.85 -5.56 -24.71
CA LEU A 443 -16.34 -6.50 -25.72
C LEU A 443 -16.12 -7.90 -25.14
N LEU A 444 -15.53 -8.01 -23.94
CA LEU A 444 -15.34 -9.27 -23.25
C LEU A 444 -16.67 -9.97 -22.93
N PHE A 445 -17.67 -9.22 -22.45
CA PHE A 445 -18.94 -9.77 -22.03
C PHE A 445 -19.86 -10.16 -23.20
N THR A 446 -19.81 -9.42 -24.30
CA THR A 446 -20.66 -9.67 -25.47
C THR A 446 -20.06 -10.68 -26.46
N LYS A 447 -18.74 -10.57 -26.73
CA LYS A 447 -18.07 -11.38 -27.76
C LYS A 447 -17.04 -12.36 -27.21
N GLY A 448 -16.78 -12.34 -25.91
CA GLY A 448 -15.91 -13.27 -25.24
C GLY A 448 -14.41 -12.93 -25.30
N LYS A 449 -13.61 -13.74 -24.59
CA LYS A 449 -12.17 -13.51 -24.38
C LYS A 449 -11.35 -13.51 -25.68
N ALA A 450 -11.67 -14.37 -26.62
CA ALA A 450 -10.96 -14.44 -27.90
C ALA A 450 -11.09 -13.14 -28.71
N ALA A 451 -12.30 -12.59 -28.79
CA ALA A 451 -12.58 -11.34 -29.49
C ALA A 451 -11.89 -10.13 -28.83
N LEU A 452 -11.74 -10.13 -27.52
CA LEU A 452 -10.99 -9.10 -26.80
C LEU A 452 -9.48 -9.23 -27.02
N LEU A 453 -8.94 -10.45 -27.01
CA LEU A 453 -7.50 -10.68 -27.15
C LEU A 453 -6.97 -10.37 -28.55
N GLU A 454 -7.80 -10.48 -29.57
CA GLU A 454 -7.38 -10.25 -30.97
C GLU A 454 -6.90 -8.81 -31.21
N PRO A 455 -7.67 -7.74 -30.90
CA PRO A 455 -7.19 -6.38 -31.06
C PRO A 455 -5.98 -6.06 -30.17
N LEU A 456 -5.94 -6.57 -28.92
CA LEU A 456 -4.81 -6.37 -28.01
C LEU A 456 -3.52 -6.97 -28.60
N LYS A 457 -3.56 -8.22 -29.03
CA LYS A 457 -2.40 -8.90 -29.62
C LYS A 457 -2.01 -8.29 -30.98
N THR A 458 -2.96 -7.88 -31.78
CA THR A 458 -2.69 -7.21 -33.06
C THR A 458 -1.98 -5.88 -32.85
N HIS A 459 -2.38 -5.10 -31.86
CA HIS A 459 -1.71 -3.85 -31.52
C HIS A 459 -0.27 -4.10 -31.04
N LEU A 460 -0.08 -5.03 -30.11
CA LEU A 460 1.24 -5.40 -29.60
C LEU A 460 2.20 -5.91 -30.70
N LYS A 461 1.70 -6.71 -31.65
CA LYS A 461 2.49 -7.26 -32.76
C LYS A 461 3.10 -6.18 -33.69
N ARG A 462 2.54 -4.96 -33.69
CA ARG A 462 3.06 -3.86 -34.51
C ARG A 462 4.42 -3.36 -34.02
N SER A 463 4.67 -3.46 -32.70
CA SER A 463 5.86 -2.88 -32.08
C SER A 463 6.74 -3.90 -31.34
N LEU A 464 6.21 -5.09 -31.05
CA LEU A 464 6.89 -6.09 -30.26
C LEU A 464 7.13 -7.39 -31.04
N PRO A 465 8.28 -8.05 -30.81
CA PRO A 465 8.52 -9.38 -31.36
C PRO A 465 7.55 -10.41 -30.76
N ALA A 466 7.25 -11.47 -31.47
CA ALA A 466 6.29 -12.52 -31.07
C ALA A 466 6.57 -13.12 -29.69
N VAL A 467 7.84 -13.23 -29.29
CA VAL A 467 8.27 -13.73 -27.96
C VAL A 467 7.90 -12.81 -26.81
N ALA A 468 7.69 -11.50 -27.09
CA ALA A 468 7.29 -10.49 -26.12
C ALA A 468 5.78 -10.36 -25.93
N LEU A 469 5.00 -11.16 -26.65
CA LEU A 469 3.55 -11.15 -26.49
C LEU A 469 3.15 -11.97 -25.25
N PRO A 470 2.30 -11.43 -24.37
CA PRO A 470 1.82 -12.18 -23.22
C PRO A 470 1.09 -13.46 -23.66
N ARG A 471 1.46 -14.59 -23.05
CA ARG A 471 0.85 -15.90 -23.34
C ARG A 471 -0.31 -16.21 -22.43
N ARG A 472 -0.29 -15.72 -21.19
CA ARG A 472 -1.38 -15.84 -20.23
C ARG A 472 -1.92 -14.47 -19.88
N TRP A 473 -3.24 -14.40 -19.79
CA TRP A 473 -3.98 -13.17 -19.53
C TRP A 473 -4.95 -13.38 -18.37
N ARG A 474 -5.00 -12.44 -17.46
CA ARG A 474 -6.03 -12.35 -16.42
C ARG A 474 -6.67 -10.97 -16.49
N PHE A 475 -7.99 -10.95 -16.62
CA PHE A 475 -8.79 -9.74 -16.55
C PHE A 475 -9.33 -9.61 -15.13
N VAL A 476 -9.14 -8.47 -14.53
CA VAL A 476 -9.50 -8.18 -13.13
C VAL A 476 -10.12 -6.80 -13.02
N ASP A 477 -10.91 -6.58 -11.98
CA ASP A 477 -11.50 -5.27 -11.70
C ASP A 477 -10.46 -4.31 -11.11
N GLN A 478 -9.50 -4.84 -10.34
CA GLN A 478 -8.37 -4.11 -9.78
C GLN A 478 -7.11 -4.99 -9.78
N LEU A 479 -5.95 -4.37 -9.98
CA LEU A 479 -4.68 -5.07 -9.82
C LEU A 479 -4.45 -5.35 -8.33
N PRO A 480 -4.00 -6.57 -7.96
CA PRO A 480 -3.71 -6.91 -6.58
C PRO A 480 -2.51 -6.10 -6.10
N ALA A 481 -2.62 -5.56 -4.89
CA ALA A 481 -1.56 -4.82 -4.24
C ALA A 481 -1.24 -5.43 -2.87
N ASP A 482 -0.02 -5.23 -2.41
CA ASP A 482 0.36 -5.57 -1.05
C ASP A 482 -0.30 -4.60 -0.04
N PRO A 483 -0.19 -4.84 1.28
CA PRO A 483 -0.74 -3.95 2.31
C PRO A 483 -0.26 -2.49 2.21
N GLN A 484 0.79 -2.26 1.43
CA GLN A 484 1.40 -0.96 1.18
C GLN A 484 0.82 -0.28 -0.08
N GLY A 485 -0.09 -0.96 -0.79
CA GLY A 485 -0.67 -0.48 -2.04
C GLY A 485 0.23 -0.68 -3.26
N LYS A 486 1.32 -1.47 -3.15
CA LYS A 486 2.27 -1.73 -4.22
C LYS A 486 1.94 -3.02 -4.97
N VAL A 487 1.84 -2.93 -6.29
CA VAL A 487 1.63 -4.11 -7.15
C VAL A 487 2.97 -4.83 -7.36
N THR A 488 3.18 -5.93 -6.65
CA THR A 488 4.40 -6.75 -6.72
C THR A 488 4.21 -7.96 -7.64
N VAL A 489 5.30 -8.55 -8.11
CA VAL A 489 5.25 -9.80 -8.89
C VAL A 489 4.63 -10.94 -8.07
N ALA A 490 4.87 -10.97 -6.76
CA ALA A 490 4.26 -11.95 -5.86
C ALA A 490 2.73 -11.82 -5.85
N CYS A 491 2.19 -10.59 -5.69
CA CYS A 491 0.76 -10.33 -5.78
C CYS A 491 0.20 -10.71 -7.16
N LEU A 492 0.91 -10.38 -8.25
CA LEU A 492 0.47 -10.73 -9.60
C LEU A 492 0.41 -12.25 -9.82
N ARG A 493 1.37 -13.01 -9.29
CA ARG A 493 1.40 -14.48 -9.39
C ARG A 493 0.16 -15.13 -8.80
N THR A 494 -0.40 -14.58 -7.71
CA THR A 494 -1.62 -15.13 -7.10
C THR A 494 -2.81 -15.13 -8.07
N LEU A 495 -2.87 -14.19 -9.02
CA LEU A 495 -3.91 -14.16 -10.04
C LEU A 495 -3.83 -15.34 -11.03
N PHE A 496 -2.63 -15.92 -11.18
CA PHE A 496 -2.39 -17.01 -12.13
C PHE A 496 -2.37 -18.38 -11.44
N ASP A 497 -2.65 -18.45 -10.14
CA ASP A 497 -2.87 -19.72 -9.43
C ASP A 497 -4.02 -20.47 -10.12
N GLN A 498 -3.81 -21.76 -10.40
CA GLN A 498 -4.81 -22.62 -11.03
C GLN A 498 -6.02 -22.89 -10.13
N ARG A 499 -5.94 -22.58 -8.85
CA ARG A 499 -7.06 -22.67 -7.89
C ARG A 499 -7.93 -21.43 -7.90
N ARG A 500 -7.42 -20.30 -8.41
CA ARG A 500 -8.11 -19.03 -8.45
C ARG A 500 -8.83 -18.85 -9.79
N PRO A 501 -10.15 -18.69 -9.79
CA PRO A 501 -10.91 -18.35 -10.99
C PRO A 501 -10.64 -16.90 -11.44
N GLU A 502 -11.01 -16.60 -12.66
CA GLU A 502 -11.01 -15.25 -13.21
C GLU A 502 -12.38 -14.62 -12.97
N TRP A 503 -12.50 -13.90 -11.86
CA TRP A 503 -13.71 -13.18 -11.49
C TRP A 503 -13.76 -11.79 -12.11
N LEU A 504 -14.95 -11.37 -12.57
CA LEU A 504 -15.24 -10.00 -12.95
C LEU A 504 -16.59 -9.59 -12.37
N ILE A 505 -16.63 -8.44 -11.70
CA ILE A 505 -17.88 -7.86 -11.21
C ILE A 505 -18.73 -7.44 -12.41
N GLU A 506 -19.93 -7.97 -12.53
CA GLU A 506 -20.90 -7.56 -13.53
C GLU A 506 -21.84 -6.50 -12.98
N THR A 507 -22.36 -6.70 -11.76
CA THR A 507 -23.17 -5.71 -11.03
C THR A 507 -22.91 -5.78 -9.52
N ASP A 508 -23.01 -4.64 -8.84
CA ASP A 508 -23.02 -4.52 -7.39
C ASP A 508 -24.10 -3.51 -7.02
N THR A 509 -25.25 -3.99 -6.54
CA THR A 509 -26.46 -3.21 -6.36
C THR A 509 -27.08 -3.43 -4.98
N ALA A 510 -27.91 -2.48 -4.55
CA ALA A 510 -28.77 -2.65 -3.39
C ALA A 510 -30.19 -2.98 -3.84
N GLU A 511 -30.71 -4.15 -3.46
CA GLU A 511 -32.06 -4.62 -3.79
C GLU A 511 -32.79 -5.01 -2.50
N ASN A 512 -33.96 -4.41 -2.24
CA ASN A 512 -34.79 -4.71 -1.06
C ASN A 512 -34.04 -4.71 0.28
N GLY A 513 -33.14 -3.74 0.50
CA GLY A 513 -32.33 -3.64 1.71
C GLY A 513 -31.24 -4.70 1.84
N LYS A 514 -30.87 -5.36 0.76
CA LYS A 514 -29.76 -6.31 0.67
C LYS A 514 -28.79 -5.86 -0.39
N ARG A 515 -27.50 -6.15 -0.21
CA ARG A 515 -26.48 -6.02 -1.25
C ARG A 515 -26.53 -7.24 -2.15
N VAL A 516 -26.59 -7.03 -3.45
CA VAL A 516 -26.56 -8.08 -4.48
C VAL A 516 -25.36 -7.87 -5.37
N LEU A 517 -24.41 -8.77 -5.29
CA LEU A 517 -23.19 -8.78 -6.09
C LEU A 517 -23.30 -9.91 -7.13
N THR A 518 -23.14 -9.57 -8.41
CA THR A 518 -23.08 -10.55 -9.49
C THR A 518 -21.67 -10.58 -10.07
N LEU A 519 -21.06 -11.74 -10.02
CA LEU A 519 -19.74 -12.02 -10.57
C LEU A 519 -19.85 -12.89 -11.81
N ARG A 520 -19.10 -12.55 -12.85
CA ARG A 520 -18.94 -13.36 -14.05
C ARG A 520 -17.73 -14.26 -13.93
N PHE A 521 -17.85 -15.51 -14.39
CA PHE A 521 -16.86 -16.56 -14.24
C PHE A 521 -16.94 -17.56 -15.40
N GLU A 522 -15.80 -18.12 -15.82
CA GLU A 522 -15.74 -19.25 -16.74
C GLU A 522 -15.12 -20.47 -16.06
N ALA A 523 -15.82 -21.59 -16.05
CA ALA A 523 -15.32 -22.86 -15.52
C ALA A 523 -14.24 -23.45 -16.45
N SER A 524 -13.05 -22.83 -16.46
CA SER A 524 -11.95 -23.21 -17.35
C SER A 524 -11.38 -24.59 -17.00
N LEU A 525 -11.00 -25.38 -18.02
CA LEU A 525 -10.21 -26.62 -17.84
C LEU A 525 -8.87 -26.41 -17.12
N GLN A 526 -8.37 -25.17 -17.07
CA GLN A 526 -7.12 -24.83 -16.36
C GLN A 526 -7.30 -24.74 -14.86
N LEU A 527 -8.54 -24.64 -14.36
CA LEU A 527 -8.84 -24.63 -12.94
C LEU A 527 -8.50 -25.98 -12.30
N ALA A 528 -7.71 -25.93 -11.22
CA ALA A 528 -7.31 -27.13 -10.48
C ALA A 528 -8.50 -27.97 -10.01
N TRP A 529 -9.63 -27.32 -9.69
CA TRP A 529 -10.85 -27.95 -9.22
C TRP A 529 -11.60 -28.77 -10.28
N VAL A 530 -11.36 -28.50 -11.58
CA VAL A 530 -11.95 -29.24 -12.69
C VAL A 530 -11.10 -30.45 -13.05
N ARG A 531 -9.79 -30.41 -12.79
CA ARG A 531 -8.89 -31.52 -13.07
C ARG A 531 -9.07 -32.63 -12.04
N GLY A 532 -9.18 -33.87 -12.53
CA GLY A 532 -9.22 -35.06 -11.68
C GLY A 532 -10.60 -35.43 -11.13
N HIS A 533 -11.61 -34.61 -11.33
CA HIS A 533 -12.97 -34.97 -11.01
C HIS A 533 -13.61 -35.60 -12.24
N PHE A 534 -13.60 -36.93 -12.24
CA PHE A 534 -14.00 -37.89 -13.28
C PHE A 534 -13.15 -37.72 -14.56
N PRO A 535 -12.08 -38.54 -14.72
CA PRO A 535 -11.15 -38.43 -15.87
C PRO A 535 -11.84 -38.38 -17.23
N ASP A 536 -12.92 -39.13 -17.40
CA ASP A 536 -13.67 -39.22 -18.66
C ASP A 536 -14.79 -38.17 -18.80
N MET A 537 -15.17 -37.49 -17.71
CA MET A 537 -16.22 -36.47 -17.70
C MET A 537 -15.89 -35.36 -16.66
N PRO A 538 -14.98 -34.44 -17.00
CA PRO A 538 -14.61 -33.39 -16.07
C PRO A 538 -15.78 -32.45 -15.77
N ILE A 539 -15.94 -32.11 -14.49
CA ILE A 539 -16.98 -31.21 -13.98
C ILE A 539 -16.40 -30.27 -12.90
N LEU A 540 -17.10 -29.18 -12.62
CA LEU A 540 -16.85 -28.37 -11.42
C LEU A 540 -17.60 -28.99 -10.23
N PRO A 541 -16.91 -29.66 -9.29
CA PRO A 541 -17.56 -30.39 -8.19
C PRO A 541 -18.33 -29.44 -7.26
N GLY A 542 -19.39 -29.97 -6.62
CA GLY A 542 -20.21 -29.18 -5.69
C GLY A 542 -19.43 -28.57 -4.52
N VAL A 543 -18.45 -29.30 -3.98
CA VAL A 543 -17.57 -28.80 -2.90
C VAL A 543 -16.73 -27.62 -3.41
N ALA A 544 -16.21 -27.70 -4.64
CA ALA A 544 -15.46 -26.59 -5.23
C ALA A 544 -16.37 -25.37 -5.50
N GLN A 545 -17.63 -25.58 -5.89
CA GLN A 545 -18.60 -24.48 -6.03
C GLN A 545 -18.80 -23.73 -4.71
N LEU A 546 -18.91 -24.44 -3.57
CA LEU A 546 -19.03 -23.84 -2.24
C LEU A 546 -17.77 -23.08 -1.84
N LEU A 547 -16.59 -23.67 -2.04
CA LEU A 547 -15.31 -23.01 -1.78
C LEU A 547 -15.14 -21.74 -2.62
N LEU A 548 -15.56 -21.75 -3.87
CA LEU A 548 -15.53 -20.59 -4.75
C LEU A 548 -16.50 -19.50 -4.29
N VAL A 549 -17.67 -19.86 -3.75
CA VAL A 549 -18.61 -18.89 -3.13
C VAL A 549 -17.95 -18.24 -1.91
N GLU A 550 -17.32 -19.01 -1.03
CA GLU A 550 -16.60 -18.49 0.12
C GLU A 550 -15.46 -17.54 -0.31
N THR A 551 -14.64 -17.98 -1.25
CA THR A 551 -13.52 -17.17 -1.78
C THR A 551 -14.03 -15.86 -2.38
N ALA A 552 -15.09 -15.90 -3.18
CA ALA A 552 -15.70 -14.72 -3.77
C ALA A 552 -16.28 -13.78 -2.69
N ALA A 553 -16.94 -14.33 -1.67
CA ALA A 553 -17.47 -13.54 -0.57
C ALA A 553 -16.34 -12.79 0.17
N ARG A 554 -15.25 -13.47 0.50
CA ARG A 554 -14.08 -12.84 1.17
C ARG A 554 -13.39 -11.80 0.30
N GLU A 555 -13.30 -12.02 -1.00
CA GLU A 555 -12.58 -11.14 -1.93
C GLU A 555 -13.37 -9.88 -2.29
N PHE A 556 -14.68 -10.00 -2.52
CA PHE A 556 -15.51 -8.94 -3.10
C PHE A 556 -16.54 -8.34 -2.13
N THR A 557 -16.62 -8.89 -0.92
CA THR A 557 -17.50 -8.34 0.10
C THR A 557 -16.70 -8.05 1.37
N GLN A 558 -17.26 -7.29 2.28
CA GLN A 558 -16.56 -6.92 3.52
C GLN A 558 -16.71 -8.02 4.60
N VAL A 559 -16.58 -9.28 4.23
CA VAL A 559 -16.57 -10.38 5.21
C VAL A 559 -15.35 -10.23 6.12
N PRO A 560 -15.55 -10.13 7.44
CA PRO A 560 -14.45 -9.99 8.38
C PRO A 560 -13.47 -11.17 8.29
N PRO A 561 -12.15 -10.95 8.49
CA PRO A 561 -11.14 -12.01 8.46
C PRO A 561 -11.38 -13.13 9.47
N ASP A 562 -11.91 -12.78 10.64
CA ASP A 562 -12.26 -13.65 11.76
C ASP A 562 -13.58 -14.42 11.57
N ALA A 563 -14.33 -14.12 10.50
CA ALA A 563 -15.57 -14.81 10.22
C ALA A 563 -15.33 -16.15 9.53
N ALA A 564 -16.09 -17.16 9.93
CA ALA A 564 -16.06 -18.49 9.33
C ALA A 564 -17.46 -18.97 8.89
N PRO A 565 -17.56 -19.73 7.77
CA PRO A 565 -18.81 -20.38 7.41
C PRO A 565 -19.13 -21.49 8.43
N ALA A 566 -20.27 -21.39 9.10
CA ALA A 566 -20.67 -22.34 10.13
C ALA A 566 -21.59 -23.44 9.59
N GLN A 567 -22.52 -23.09 8.70
CA GLN A 567 -23.49 -24.04 8.15
C GLN A 567 -23.91 -23.66 6.74
N VAL A 568 -24.06 -24.68 5.90
CA VAL A 568 -24.70 -24.52 4.57
C VAL A 568 -26.14 -25.01 4.66
N LYS A 569 -27.08 -24.12 4.32
CA LYS A 569 -28.54 -24.41 4.35
C LYS A 569 -29.12 -24.34 2.94
N THR A 570 -30.22 -25.04 2.72
CA THR A 570 -31.00 -25.01 1.48
C THR A 570 -30.19 -25.29 0.21
N LEU A 571 -29.08 -26.04 0.32
CA LEU A 571 -28.22 -26.37 -0.81
C LEU A 571 -28.92 -27.27 -1.83
N LYS A 572 -28.94 -26.83 -3.08
CA LYS A 572 -29.53 -27.59 -4.20
C LYS A 572 -28.62 -27.54 -5.41
N PHE A 573 -28.09 -28.67 -5.83
CA PHE A 573 -27.44 -28.87 -7.13
C PHE A 573 -28.50 -29.32 -8.13
N ARG A 574 -28.73 -28.52 -9.18
CA ARG A 574 -29.77 -28.79 -10.19
C ARG A 574 -29.20 -29.39 -11.48
N ALA A 575 -28.01 -28.90 -11.83
CA ALA A 575 -27.33 -29.37 -13.02
C ALA A 575 -25.81 -29.42 -12.83
N VAL A 576 -25.14 -30.17 -13.70
CA VAL A 576 -23.70 -30.35 -13.71
C VAL A 576 -23.04 -29.19 -14.43
N ILE A 577 -22.12 -28.50 -13.78
CA ILE A 577 -21.31 -27.46 -14.40
C ILE A 577 -20.13 -28.11 -15.13
N ARG A 578 -20.09 -28.00 -16.44
CA ARG A 578 -19.04 -28.55 -17.29
C ARG A 578 -17.95 -27.53 -17.59
N PRO A 579 -16.72 -27.98 -17.93
CA PRO A 579 -15.67 -27.10 -18.38
C PRO A 579 -16.10 -26.25 -19.58
N GLY A 580 -15.68 -24.98 -19.60
CA GLY A 580 -16.07 -24.00 -20.62
C GLY A 580 -17.40 -23.30 -20.33
N ALA A 581 -18.17 -23.75 -19.31
CA ALA A 581 -19.41 -23.07 -18.94
C ALA A 581 -19.13 -21.63 -18.50
N LYS A 582 -19.84 -20.68 -19.10
CA LYS A 582 -19.85 -19.28 -18.66
C LYS A 582 -20.96 -19.10 -17.63
N LEU A 583 -20.62 -18.61 -16.47
CA LEU A 583 -21.48 -18.61 -15.30
C LEU A 583 -21.60 -17.20 -14.70
N ARG A 584 -22.73 -16.93 -14.08
CA ARG A 584 -22.92 -15.86 -13.10
C ARG A 584 -23.01 -16.47 -11.71
N LEU A 585 -22.19 -15.95 -10.79
CA LEU A 585 -22.37 -16.16 -9.37
C LEU A 585 -23.05 -14.91 -8.79
N ARG A 586 -24.29 -15.06 -8.34
CA ARG A 586 -25.03 -14.02 -7.63
C ARG A 586 -24.90 -14.25 -6.13
N LEU A 587 -24.35 -13.29 -5.41
CA LEU A 587 -24.26 -13.28 -3.95
C LEU A 587 -25.26 -12.27 -3.39
N THR A 588 -26.02 -12.67 -2.38
CA THR A 588 -26.99 -11.83 -1.69
C THR A 588 -26.64 -11.75 -0.22
N LEU A 589 -26.31 -10.56 0.26
CA LEU A 589 -25.85 -10.29 1.63
C LEU A 589 -26.76 -9.25 2.30
N PRO A 590 -26.75 -9.16 3.65
CA PRO A 590 -27.29 -7.99 4.34
C PRO A 590 -26.63 -6.70 3.84
N ALA A 591 -27.33 -5.59 3.89
CA ALA A 591 -26.79 -4.28 3.49
C ALA A 591 -25.58 -3.87 4.36
N SER A 592 -25.57 -4.31 5.62
CA SER A 592 -24.42 -4.19 6.54
C SER A 592 -24.14 -5.56 7.16
N ILE A 593 -22.87 -5.97 7.16
CA ILE A 593 -22.44 -7.16 7.88
C ILE A 593 -22.34 -6.78 9.37
N PRO A 594 -22.87 -7.61 10.32
CA PRO A 594 -22.87 -7.29 11.75
C PRO A 594 -21.47 -6.96 12.27
N THR A 595 -21.39 -5.91 13.11
CA THR A 595 -20.16 -5.51 13.81
C THR A 595 -19.96 -6.29 15.10
N MET A 596 -18.81 -6.15 15.77
CA MET A 596 -18.51 -6.83 17.05
C MET A 596 -19.49 -6.50 18.18
N SER A 597 -20.28 -5.43 18.06
CA SER A 597 -21.26 -5.01 19.08
C SER A 597 -22.60 -5.74 18.99
N ASP A 598 -22.85 -6.50 17.93
CA ASP A 598 -24.12 -7.19 17.72
C ASP A 598 -24.12 -8.55 18.43
N GLN A 599 -25.07 -8.76 19.35
CA GLN A 599 -25.13 -9.92 20.28
C GLN A 599 -25.15 -11.29 19.62
N ASP A 600 -25.41 -11.42 18.32
CA ASP A 600 -25.54 -12.72 17.64
C ASP A 600 -24.51 -12.94 16.53
N GLY A 601 -23.72 -11.96 16.16
CA GLY A 601 -22.58 -12.03 15.22
C GLY A 601 -22.76 -12.93 13.97
N SER A 602 -23.97 -13.43 13.72
CA SER A 602 -24.28 -14.33 12.60
C SER A 602 -25.01 -13.63 11.48
N TRP A 603 -24.69 -13.98 10.25
CA TRP A 603 -25.41 -13.50 9.06
C TRP A 603 -25.53 -14.56 7.99
N LYS A 604 -26.41 -14.34 7.03
CA LYS A 604 -26.65 -15.27 5.94
C LYS A 604 -26.24 -14.68 4.62
N LEU A 605 -25.47 -15.47 3.84
CA LEU A 605 -25.09 -15.20 2.47
C LEU A 605 -25.87 -16.17 1.57
N GLY A 606 -26.80 -15.64 0.78
CA GLY A 606 -27.44 -16.40 -0.28
C GLY A 606 -26.57 -16.42 -1.53
N PHE A 607 -26.54 -17.56 -2.24
CA PHE A 607 -25.82 -17.64 -3.51
C PHE A 607 -26.59 -18.43 -4.56
N GLU A 608 -26.36 -18.04 -5.82
CA GLU A 608 -26.89 -18.72 -7.00
C GLU A 608 -25.81 -18.80 -8.08
N TRP A 609 -25.58 -20.01 -8.59
CA TRP A 609 -24.82 -20.25 -9.79
C TRP A 609 -25.77 -20.38 -10.97
N ARG A 610 -25.61 -19.52 -11.99
CA ARG A 610 -26.44 -19.52 -13.19
C ARG A 610 -25.59 -19.69 -14.44
N LEU A 611 -25.99 -20.60 -15.33
CA LEU A 611 -25.39 -20.74 -16.66
C LEU A 611 -25.88 -19.59 -17.52
N ILE A 612 -24.96 -18.84 -18.11
CA ILE A 612 -25.27 -17.69 -18.95
C ILE A 612 -25.89 -18.21 -20.25
N ASN A 613 -27.09 -17.74 -20.55
CA ASN A 613 -27.72 -17.98 -21.84
C ASN A 613 -27.27 -16.85 -22.79
N GLU A 614 -26.58 -17.24 -23.88
CA GLU A 614 -26.05 -16.27 -24.86
C GLU A 614 -27.12 -15.75 -25.85
N LEU A 615 -28.36 -16.27 -25.79
CA LEU A 615 -29.44 -15.78 -26.64
C LEU A 615 -30.00 -14.45 -26.06
N PRO A 616 -30.19 -13.42 -26.89
CA PRO A 616 -30.73 -12.15 -26.45
C PRO A 616 -32.11 -12.30 -25.79
N GLY A 617 -32.25 -11.82 -24.56
CA GLY A 617 -33.51 -11.84 -23.80
C GLY A 617 -33.86 -13.17 -23.12
N ALA A 618 -33.01 -14.18 -23.23
CA ALA A 618 -33.22 -15.45 -22.54
C ALA A 618 -32.71 -15.37 -21.08
N GLU A 619 -33.47 -16.02 -20.17
CA GLU A 619 -33.06 -16.11 -18.77
C GLU A 619 -31.91 -17.12 -18.60
N ASP A 620 -30.99 -16.79 -17.65
CA ASP A 620 -29.92 -17.70 -17.27
C ASP A 620 -30.47 -18.91 -16.51
N GLU A 621 -29.95 -20.09 -16.81
CA GLU A 621 -30.37 -21.34 -16.18
C GLU A 621 -29.72 -21.54 -14.81
N LEU A 622 -30.54 -21.71 -13.77
CA LEU A 622 -30.05 -21.93 -12.39
C LEU A 622 -29.43 -23.33 -12.26
N GLN A 623 -28.12 -23.37 -11.96
CA GLN A 623 -27.34 -24.60 -11.80
C GLN A 623 -27.26 -25.05 -10.34
N THR A 624 -26.98 -24.12 -9.44
CA THR A 624 -26.82 -24.39 -7.99
C THR A 624 -27.31 -23.20 -7.20
N SER A 625 -27.92 -23.45 -6.06
CA SER A 625 -28.30 -22.41 -5.11
C SER A 625 -28.17 -22.88 -3.66
N GLY A 626 -27.97 -21.95 -2.75
CA GLY A 626 -27.88 -22.24 -1.33
C GLY A 626 -27.73 -21.00 -0.47
N THR A 627 -27.61 -21.23 0.81
CA THR A 627 -27.36 -20.19 1.81
C THR A 627 -26.25 -20.66 2.73
N ILE A 628 -25.24 -19.82 2.93
CA ILE A 628 -24.18 -20.06 3.91
C ILE A 628 -24.44 -19.15 5.10
N GLU A 629 -24.50 -19.75 6.28
CA GLU A 629 -24.55 -19.04 7.54
C GLU A 629 -23.14 -18.83 8.06
N TRP A 630 -22.82 -17.59 8.33
CA TRP A 630 -21.51 -17.17 8.82
C TRP A 630 -21.60 -16.77 10.27
N HIS A 631 -20.57 -17.11 11.05
CA HIS A 631 -20.39 -16.64 12.41
C HIS A 631 -19.01 -15.98 12.53
N ARG A 632 -18.90 -15.00 13.41
CA ARG A 632 -17.59 -14.58 13.89
C ARG A 632 -17.05 -15.62 14.86
N ALA A 633 -15.74 -15.86 14.83
CA ALA A 633 -15.09 -16.64 15.87
C ALA A 633 -15.36 -15.92 17.21
N GLN A 634 -16.09 -16.57 18.10
CA GLN A 634 -16.13 -16.16 19.50
C GLN A 634 -14.76 -16.52 20.07
N ASP A 635 -14.12 -15.57 20.76
CA ASP A 635 -13.02 -15.92 21.65
C ASP A 635 -13.54 -17.01 22.59
N GLU A 636 -13.13 -18.25 22.40
CA GLU A 636 -13.36 -19.29 23.42
C GLU A 636 -12.69 -18.78 24.69
N PRO A 637 -13.43 -18.65 25.81
CA PRO A 637 -12.78 -18.37 27.09
C PRO A 637 -11.80 -19.52 27.34
N ALA A 638 -10.52 -19.16 27.49
CA ALA A 638 -9.46 -20.11 27.82
C ALA A 638 -9.92 -21.00 28.98
N ALA A 639 -10.10 -22.31 28.69
CA ALA A 639 -10.40 -23.33 29.67
C ALA A 639 -9.14 -23.69 30.48
#